data_197b5fca58dae0b317b31364f72f8442
#
_entry.id   197b5fca58dae0b317b31364f72f8442
#
_cell.length_a   1.000
_cell.length_b   1.000
_cell.length_c   1.000
_cell.angle_alpha   90.00
_cell.angle_beta   90.00
_cell.angle_gamma   90.00
#
_symmetry.space_group_name_H-M   'P 1'
#
loop_
_entity.id
_entity.type
_entity.pdbx_description
1 polymer ?
#
loop_
_entity_poly.entity_id
_entity_poly.type
_entity_poly.pdbx_seq_one_letter_code
_entity_poly.pdbx_strand_id
1 'polypeptide(L)'
;MNQCHSGSKFFCFSLSSFTFPFNCFAVSIFFIYFARRMKRICFIIILSCLSVMTVMAQRADYSKMSSMVRRAALEHKDTRRLAPSRNPRSSSICAFVRINEDADQVLKENHCLKLAQFGNIYIASIPLSRLASLSMNKHVTRIEAGQRGTALMDTTHIIQRIDPLYEGTNLPQAYTGKGVIMGVQDIGFDLTHPNFYDAKMENYRIKRFWDQLSVDTAYSDLYVGADYTTQEEILAYAHSRDGLKQGHGTHTLGIAAGTGYDTPFRGVAFESDICLVSNAVEADKEFIDSVDYYKYTSATDALGFKYILDYAEKEGKPCVVSYSEGSHQDFYGDDQLMYEVLDSLSGPGRIIVASAGNEGHYNSYFHKSADEESQGTFLNRYDKTFSFRVIADGPIDLRFVSYGSKTRTDTLIVPSQRILDAPDSLLRDTVGLLLDYKGEKQKHYFAFGAYPSSYDDSHMVYEVYIKTTERFGYAGYFLSVEIVGEGVEADFYAVTGSIQSKPSYNPNLTDGDNSHCIYSPGSAPAVICVGSTAYRKGLYNHEGKHVVSNWGENGEVARFSSVGPTVDGRIKPDVLANGVNVISSYSSYYHEEHPTENTWDIAYSDYGDRRYPWHSELGTSMSTPIVSGIIALWLEACPNLTADDIKDVFAKTCIRHDLSLEYPNNSYGWGEIDAYRGLLYLLGLDGIEEITQEQPQRVGIAMKDQQIDFTFAEPLQESVTVSVFTTAGIKVQNLSLPQGTTQSSVNISSLPTGVYAVQLHSRQPGITGSVLIRKQK
;
A
#
# COMPACT_ATOMS: atom_id res chain seq x y z
N MET A 1 -62.71 -13.88 19.78
CA MET A 1 -63.71 -13.47 20.81
C MET A 1 -63.58 -12.00 21.02
N ASN A 2 -64.65 -11.34 20.64
CA ASN A 2 -65.21 -10.08 21.10
C ASN A 2 -64.35 -8.81 20.99
N GLN A 3 -64.68 -7.98 20.01
CA GLN A 3 -65.80 -7.02 19.87
C GLN A 3 -65.54 -5.76 20.69
N CYS A 4 -65.59 -4.62 20.16
CA CYS A 4 -66.55 -3.68 19.46
C CYS A 4 -66.56 -2.39 20.27
N HIS A 5 -66.69 -1.26 19.88
CA HIS A 5 -67.51 -0.40 19.04
C HIS A 5 -67.05 1.04 19.24
N SER A 6 -66.92 1.84 18.26
CA SER A 6 -67.95 2.74 17.57
C SER A 6 -68.18 4.05 18.26
N GLY A 7 -68.26 5.13 17.46
CA GLY A 7 -69.22 6.15 17.60
C GLY A 7 -68.91 7.55 17.12
N SER A 8 -69.26 7.81 15.90
CA SER A 8 -69.42 9.12 15.27
C SER A 8 -70.52 9.97 15.97
N LYS A 9 -70.46 11.31 15.84
CA LYS A 9 -71.67 12.14 15.53
C LYS A 9 -71.28 13.54 15.04
N PHE A 10 -71.82 13.82 13.88
CA PHE A 10 -72.10 15.13 13.30
C PHE A 10 -73.11 15.92 14.15
N PHE A 11 -73.04 17.26 14.07
CA PHE A 11 -74.23 18.10 14.06
C PHE A 11 -73.99 19.44 13.33
N CYS A 12 -74.83 19.69 12.31
CA CYS A 12 -75.09 20.95 11.63
C CYS A 12 -76.24 21.65 12.32
N PHE A 13 -76.30 22.99 12.26
CA PHE A 13 -77.50 23.81 12.18
C PHE A 13 -77.10 25.27 11.93
N SER A 14 -77.42 25.93 10.91
CA SER A 14 -78.48 26.56 10.15
C SER A 14 -78.89 27.95 10.63
N LEU A 15 -78.88 28.82 9.63
CA LEU A 15 -79.37 30.18 9.44
C LEU A 15 -80.55 30.64 10.28
N SER A 16 -80.55 31.98 10.61
CA SER A 16 -81.64 32.90 10.16
C SER A 16 -81.34 34.35 10.51
N SER A 17 -81.29 35.18 9.46
CA SER A 17 -81.85 36.54 9.22
C SER A 17 -82.42 37.38 10.38
N PHE A 18 -81.99 38.68 10.40
CA PHE A 18 -82.87 39.83 10.42
C PHE A 18 -82.21 41.17 10.05
N THR A 19 -82.95 42.03 9.46
CA THR A 19 -82.71 43.25 8.67
C THR A 19 -82.60 44.53 9.44
N PHE A 20 -81.74 45.44 8.97
CA PHE A 20 -81.76 46.95 8.89
C PHE A 20 -82.02 47.83 10.12
N PRO A 21 -81.51 49.11 10.22
CA PRO A 21 -81.20 50.07 9.18
C PRO A 21 -79.96 51.00 9.35
N PHE A 22 -79.62 51.62 8.28
CA PHE A 22 -78.77 52.71 7.83
C PHE A 22 -78.31 53.82 8.84
N ASN A 23 -77.07 54.26 8.51
CA ASN A 23 -76.46 55.60 8.64
C ASN A 23 -75.82 55.98 9.98
N CYS A 24 -74.54 55.92 10.01
CA CYS A 24 -73.52 56.83 10.57
C CYS A 24 -72.08 56.25 10.52
N PHE A 25 -71.85 55.31 9.71
CA PHE A 25 -70.56 54.55 9.73
C PHE A 25 -69.58 54.91 8.62
N ALA A 26 -69.91 55.71 7.63
CA ALA A 26 -69.11 55.97 6.45
C ALA A 26 -67.86 56.81 6.70
N VAL A 27 -67.91 57.77 7.67
CA VAL A 27 -66.78 58.70 7.90
C VAL A 27 -65.74 58.06 8.85
N SER A 28 -66.19 57.30 9.85
CA SER A 28 -65.29 56.66 10.78
C SER A 28 -64.47 55.48 10.10
N ILE A 29 -65.14 54.80 9.16
CA ILE A 29 -64.45 53.70 8.38
C ILE A 29 -63.35 54.27 7.45
N PHE A 30 -63.59 55.48 6.89
CA PHE A 30 -62.60 56.09 6.02
C PHE A 30 -61.31 56.50 6.77
N PHE A 31 -61.49 57.04 7.98
CA PHE A 31 -60.32 57.40 8.84
C PHE A 31 -59.62 56.17 9.42
N ILE A 32 -60.34 55.13 9.79
CA ILE A 32 -59.74 53.89 10.25
C ILE A 32 -59.01 53.15 9.08
N TYR A 33 -59.56 53.17 7.88
CA TYR A 33 -58.99 52.59 6.69
C TYR A 33 -57.69 53.36 6.23
N PHE A 34 -57.77 54.70 6.33
CA PHE A 34 -56.61 55.56 6.00
C PHE A 34 -55.47 55.41 7.05
N ALA A 35 -55.84 55.39 8.34
CA ALA A 35 -54.85 55.15 9.41
C ALA A 35 -54.24 53.74 9.37
N ARG A 36 -55.04 52.71 9.02
CA ARG A 36 -54.53 51.35 8.79
C ARG A 36 -53.65 51.27 7.54
N ARG A 37 -53.95 52.00 6.48
CA ARG A 37 -53.16 52.05 5.25
C ARG A 37 -51.87 52.80 5.48
N MET A 38 -51.88 53.94 6.21
CA MET A 38 -50.68 54.66 6.63
C MET A 38 -49.80 53.82 7.55
N LYS A 39 -50.36 53.15 8.54
CA LYS A 39 -49.60 52.23 9.39
C LYS A 39 -48.97 51.07 8.59
N ARG A 40 -49.69 50.51 7.60
CA ARG A 40 -49.12 49.51 6.70
C ARG A 40 -48.03 50.06 5.79
N ILE A 41 -48.18 51.28 5.27
CA ILE A 41 -47.16 51.93 4.44
C ILE A 41 -45.91 52.23 5.28
N CYS A 42 -46.11 52.80 6.50
CA CYS A 42 -45.00 53.03 7.42
C CYS A 42 -44.33 51.71 7.85
N PHE A 43 -45.09 50.66 8.08
CA PHE A 43 -44.55 49.34 8.42
C PHE A 43 -43.83 48.69 7.23
N ILE A 44 -44.32 48.85 6.01
CA ILE A 44 -43.62 48.40 4.78
C ILE A 44 -42.35 49.22 4.53
N ILE A 45 -42.39 50.56 4.77
CA ILE A 45 -41.21 51.39 4.66
C ILE A 45 -40.17 51.05 5.75
N ILE A 46 -40.62 50.80 6.98
CA ILE A 46 -39.75 50.36 8.07
C ILE A 46 -39.22 48.94 7.77
N LEU A 47 -40.03 48.01 7.24
CA LEU A 47 -39.59 46.69 6.83
C LEU A 47 -38.64 46.74 5.63
N SER A 48 -38.89 47.63 4.65
CA SER A 48 -37.94 47.83 3.52
C SER A 48 -36.68 48.54 3.96
N CYS A 49 -36.71 49.51 4.89
CA CYS A 49 -35.52 50.10 5.50
C CYS A 49 -34.75 49.07 6.36
N LEU A 50 -35.42 48.25 7.12
CA LEU A 50 -34.82 47.13 7.83
C LEU A 50 -34.26 46.05 6.88
N SER A 51 -34.93 45.75 5.76
CA SER A 51 -34.41 44.83 4.74
C SER A 51 -33.24 45.38 3.96
N VAL A 52 -33.20 46.74 3.73
CA VAL A 52 -32.05 47.41 3.14
C VAL A 52 -30.85 47.46 4.13
N MET A 53 -31.15 47.58 5.45
CA MET A 53 -30.09 47.49 6.48
C MET A 53 -29.56 46.08 6.66
N THR A 54 -30.31 45.03 6.35
CA THR A 54 -29.86 43.64 6.44
C THR A 54 -29.16 43.12 5.18
N VAL A 55 -29.13 43.89 4.10
CA VAL A 55 -28.42 43.55 2.83
C VAL A 55 -27.10 44.35 2.66
N MET A 56 -26.62 45.00 3.70
CA MET A 56 -25.18 45.26 3.77
C MET A 56 -24.48 43.93 4.04
N ALA A 57 -24.35 43.09 3.01
CA ALA A 57 -23.48 41.93 3.05
C ALA A 57 -22.13 42.40 3.53
N GLN A 58 -21.69 41.98 4.71
CA GLN A 58 -20.36 42.30 5.22
C GLN A 58 -19.38 41.91 4.13
N ARG A 59 -18.80 42.91 3.45
CA ARG A 59 -17.74 42.67 2.48
C ARG A 59 -16.56 42.06 3.23
N ALA A 60 -15.96 41.03 2.68
CA ALA A 60 -14.75 40.42 3.19
C ALA A 60 -13.66 40.58 2.13
N ASP A 61 -12.46 40.87 2.55
CA ASP A 61 -11.28 40.86 1.68
C ASP A 61 -10.68 39.43 1.70
N TYR A 62 -11.16 38.58 0.80
CA TYR A 62 -10.70 37.18 0.67
C TYR A 62 -9.25 37.09 0.16
N SER A 63 -8.67 38.14 -0.40
CA SER A 63 -7.28 38.11 -0.84
C SER A 63 -6.29 38.02 0.32
N LYS A 64 -6.70 38.50 1.49
CA LYS A 64 -5.92 38.44 2.73
C LYS A 64 -6.04 37.09 3.48
N MET A 65 -6.91 36.18 3.06
CA MET A 65 -7.22 34.94 3.76
C MET A 65 -6.58 33.74 3.08
N SER A 66 -6.03 32.80 3.87
CA SER A 66 -5.68 31.47 3.37
C SER A 66 -6.94 30.69 2.96
N SER A 67 -6.79 29.62 2.21
CA SER A 67 -7.92 28.82 1.69
C SER A 67 -8.82 28.31 2.79
N MET A 68 -8.27 27.81 3.89
CA MET A 68 -9.04 27.35 5.05
C MET A 68 -9.82 28.48 5.72
N VAL A 69 -9.21 29.64 5.91
CA VAL A 69 -9.89 30.82 6.51
C VAL A 69 -11.02 31.30 5.60
N ARG A 70 -10.83 31.30 4.27
CA ARG A 70 -11.89 31.61 3.30
C ARG A 70 -13.07 30.64 3.43
N ARG A 71 -12.76 29.34 3.47
CA ARG A 71 -13.76 28.30 3.61
C ARG A 71 -14.57 28.47 4.90
N ALA A 72 -13.91 28.67 6.04
CA ALA A 72 -14.56 28.91 7.32
C ALA A 72 -15.46 30.15 7.30
N ALA A 73 -15.03 31.22 6.64
CA ALA A 73 -15.83 32.45 6.50
C ALA A 73 -17.07 32.26 5.61
N LEU A 74 -16.96 31.44 4.54
CA LEU A 74 -18.06 31.13 3.62
C LEU A 74 -19.07 30.18 4.25
N GLU A 75 -18.63 29.09 4.86
CA GLU A 75 -19.51 28.10 5.54
C GLU A 75 -20.29 28.74 6.69
N HIS A 76 -19.66 29.60 7.47
CA HIS A 76 -20.36 30.36 8.52
C HIS A 76 -21.47 31.28 7.97
N LYS A 77 -21.31 31.79 6.75
CA LYS A 77 -22.30 32.62 6.07
C LYS A 77 -23.50 31.81 5.59
N ASP A 78 -23.26 30.56 5.13
CA ASP A 78 -24.29 29.68 4.58
C ASP A 78 -25.09 28.97 5.67
N THR A 79 -24.49 28.56 6.78
CA THR A 79 -25.18 27.96 7.92
C THR A 79 -26.16 28.93 8.60
N ARG A 80 -25.87 30.23 8.61
CA ARG A 80 -26.86 31.26 9.08
C ARG A 80 -28.07 31.37 8.19
N ARG A 81 -28.02 30.96 6.92
CA ARG A 81 -29.16 30.96 6.01
C ARG A 81 -30.06 29.73 6.17
N LEU A 82 -29.55 28.61 6.65
CA LEU A 82 -30.23 27.32 6.60
C LEU A 82 -30.81 26.82 7.95
N ALA A 83 -30.26 27.24 9.10
CA ALA A 83 -30.85 26.90 10.41
C ALA A 83 -30.45 27.87 11.52
N PRO A 84 -31.38 28.59 12.17
CA PRO A 84 -31.12 29.28 13.43
C PRO A 84 -31.04 28.25 14.55
N SER A 85 -29.85 27.78 14.91
CA SER A 85 -29.67 26.87 16.04
C SER A 85 -29.90 27.58 17.36
N ARG A 86 -30.61 26.91 18.29
CA ARG A 86 -31.00 27.41 19.61
C ARG A 86 -29.87 27.60 20.62
N ASN A 87 -28.62 27.41 20.26
CA ASN A 87 -27.48 27.61 21.16
C ASN A 87 -26.23 28.08 20.38
N PRO A 88 -25.99 29.38 20.21
CA PRO A 88 -24.77 29.87 19.56
C PRO A 88 -23.62 29.85 20.58
N ARG A 89 -22.95 28.72 20.75
CA ARG A 89 -21.53 28.80 21.13
C ARG A 89 -20.86 29.51 19.98
N SER A 90 -20.20 30.65 20.26
CA SER A 90 -19.52 31.47 19.24
C SER A 90 -18.40 30.63 18.63
N SER A 91 -18.64 30.05 17.45
CA SER A 91 -17.62 29.32 16.70
C SER A 91 -16.48 30.29 16.41
N SER A 92 -15.26 29.95 16.79
CA SER A 92 -14.05 30.72 16.54
C SER A 92 -13.02 29.87 15.84
N ILE A 93 -12.13 30.53 15.07
CA ILE A 93 -10.97 29.91 14.44
C ILE A 93 -9.70 30.42 15.12
N CYS A 94 -8.75 29.53 15.40
CA CYS A 94 -7.41 29.92 15.79
C CYS A 94 -6.60 30.15 14.51
N ALA A 95 -6.06 31.37 14.35
CA ALA A 95 -5.36 31.74 13.13
C ALA A 95 -4.18 32.68 13.41
N PHE A 96 -3.22 32.67 12.50
CA PHE A 96 -2.18 33.69 12.43
C PHE A 96 -2.75 34.94 11.77
N VAL A 97 -2.51 36.12 12.36
CA VAL A 97 -2.92 37.40 11.81
C VAL A 97 -1.70 38.31 11.75
N ARG A 98 -1.37 38.83 10.57
CA ARG A 98 -0.32 39.85 10.45
C ARG A 98 -0.97 41.21 10.51
N ILE A 99 -0.59 42.01 11.52
CA ILE A 99 -1.11 43.35 11.78
C ILE A 99 0.07 44.30 11.87
N ASN A 100 0.09 45.32 11.02
CA ASN A 100 1.25 46.22 10.93
C ASN A 100 1.21 47.34 12.00
N GLU A 101 0.02 47.82 12.37
CA GLU A 101 -0.17 48.91 13.33
C GLU A 101 -1.42 48.68 14.18
N ASP A 102 -1.45 49.22 15.39
CA ASP A 102 -2.61 49.24 16.32
C ASP A 102 -3.21 47.86 16.61
N ALA A 103 -2.36 46.82 16.72
CA ALA A 103 -2.81 45.43 16.78
C ALA A 103 -3.75 45.14 17.96
N ASP A 104 -3.47 45.66 19.15
CA ASP A 104 -4.32 45.41 20.33
C ASP A 104 -5.72 46.04 20.15
N GLN A 105 -5.80 47.22 19.50
CA GLN A 105 -7.09 47.85 19.18
C GLN A 105 -7.83 47.05 18.10
N VAL A 106 -7.14 46.67 17.03
CA VAL A 106 -7.70 45.89 15.92
C VAL A 106 -8.29 44.55 16.41
N LEU A 107 -7.55 43.83 17.25
CA LEU A 107 -8.00 42.55 17.82
C LEU A 107 -9.20 42.75 18.76
N LYS A 108 -9.17 43.81 19.61
CA LYS A 108 -10.24 44.15 20.55
C LYS A 108 -11.53 44.53 19.83
N GLU A 109 -11.47 45.37 18.80
CA GLU A 109 -12.63 45.80 18.01
C GLU A 109 -13.32 44.62 17.29
N ASN A 110 -12.52 43.61 16.90
CA ASN A 110 -13.02 42.39 16.27
C ASN A 110 -13.32 41.24 17.25
N HIS A 111 -13.30 41.53 18.57
CA HIS A 111 -13.54 40.54 19.62
C HIS A 111 -12.62 39.33 19.55
N CYS A 112 -11.42 39.49 19.02
CA CYS A 112 -10.41 38.46 18.93
C CYS A 112 -9.68 38.31 20.25
N LEU A 113 -9.38 37.09 20.68
CA LEU A 113 -8.55 36.81 21.83
C LEU A 113 -7.10 36.62 21.32
N LYS A 114 -6.20 37.50 21.72
CA LYS A 114 -4.76 37.36 21.48
C LYS A 114 -4.20 36.22 22.32
N LEU A 115 -3.59 35.23 21.67
CA LEU A 115 -3.00 34.05 22.31
C LEU A 115 -1.49 34.14 22.40
N ALA A 116 -0.82 34.61 21.32
CA ALA A 116 0.63 34.83 21.29
C ALA A 116 0.98 35.93 20.28
N GLN A 117 2.23 36.45 20.37
CA GLN A 117 2.76 37.48 19.48
C GLN A 117 4.19 37.18 19.07
N PHE A 118 4.48 37.33 17.78
CA PHE A 118 5.79 37.15 17.16
C PHE A 118 6.04 38.32 16.20
N GLY A 119 6.64 39.38 16.72
CA GLY A 119 6.77 40.63 15.96
C GLY A 119 5.41 41.23 15.60
N ASN A 120 5.11 41.34 14.31
CA ASN A 120 3.81 41.79 13.77
C ASN A 120 2.83 40.65 13.43
N ILE A 121 3.16 39.42 13.79
CA ILE A 121 2.30 38.25 13.61
C ILE A 121 1.70 37.90 14.99
N TYR A 122 0.39 37.72 15.01
CA TYR A 122 -0.38 37.39 16.20
C TYR A 122 -1.07 36.04 15.99
N ILE A 123 -0.99 35.13 16.97
CA ILE A 123 -1.89 34.00 17.03
C ILE A 123 -3.10 34.46 17.82
N ALA A 124 -4.27 34.37 17.19
CA ALA A 124 -5.51 34.87 17.79
C ALA A 124 -6.67 33.86 17.59
N SER A 125 -7.53 33.77 18.61
CA SER A 125 -8.82 33.13 18.47
C SER A 125 -9.81 34.17 17.92
N ILE A 126 -10.29 33.94 16.69
CA ILE A 126 -11.11 34.89 15.93
C ILE A 126 -12.53 34.31 15.84
N PRO A 127 -13.55 35.00 16.33
CA PRO A 127 -14.94 34.58 16.09
C PRO A 127 -15.24 34.54 14.59
N LEU A 128 -15.78 33.46 14.06
CA LEU A 128 -16.06 33.30 12.62
C LEU A 128 -16.93 34.44 12.08
N SER A 129 -17.82 34.99 12.91
CA SER A 129 -18.64 36.16 12.58
C SER A 129 -17.85 37.45 12.36
N ARG A 130 -16.57 37.48 12.77
CA ARG A 130 -15.70 38.66 12.69
C ARG A 130 -14.61 38.54 11.62
N LEU A 131 -14.45 37.38 10.98
CA LEU A 131 -13.45 37.18 9.92
C LEU A 131 -13.60 38.20 8.78
N ALA A 132 -14.84 38.47 8.37
CA ALA A 132 -15.11 39.45 7.32
C ALA A 132 -14.66 40.88 7.73
N SER A 133 -15.04 41.36 8.93
CA SER A 133 -14.67 42.69 9.41
C SER A 133 -13.18 42.81 9.67
N LEU A 134 -12.54 41.76 10.23
CA LEU A 134 -11.12 41.74 10.48
C LEU A 134 -10.31 41.83 9.16
N SER A 135 -10.73 41.13 8.10
CA SER A 135 -10.07 41.14 6.80
C SER A 135 -10.16 42.50 6.11
N MET A 136 -11.21 43.27 6.36
CA MET A 136 -11.40 44.60 5.81
C MET A 136 -10.59 45.69 6.53
N ASN A 137 -10.01 45.37 7.70
CA ASN A 137 -9.17 46.33 8.41
C ASN A 137 -7.89 46.60 7.61
N LYS A 138 -7.54 47.90 7.47
CA LYS A 138 -6.38 48.36 6.67
C LYS A 138 -5.03 47.90 7.24
N HIS A 139 -4.96 47.72 8.56
CA HIS A 139 -3.73 47.31 9.24
C HIS A 139 -3.53 45.79 9.21
N VAL A 140 -4.56 44.98 8.86
CA VAL A 140 -4.48 43.55 8.65
C VAL A 140 -4.05 43.24 7.23
N THR A 141 -2.92 42.58 7.08
CA THR A 141 -2.36 42.26 5.76
C THR A 141 -2.55 40.79 5.40
N ARG A 142 -2.67 39.89 6.40
CA ARG A 142 -2.84 38.47 6.15
C ARG A 142 -3.52 37.77 7.35
N ILE A 143 -4.40 36.82 7.07
CA ILE A 143 -5.01 35.89 8.03
C ILE A 143 -4.79 34.48 7.52
N GLU A 144 -4.06 33.65 8.28
CA GLU A 144 -3.70 32.30 7.89
C GLU A 144 -4.09 31.28 8.96
N ALA A 145 -4.70 30.20 8.52
CA ALA A 145 -4.80 28.96 9.25
C ALA A 145 -4.61 27.83 8.24
N GLY A 146 -3.85 26.81 8.62
CA GLY A 146 -3.76 25.54 7.91
C GLY A 146 -4.75 24.54 8.49
N GLN A 147 -5.03 23.46 7.79
CA GLN A 147 -5.72 22.31 8.35
C GLN A 147 -4.89 21.78 9.53
N ARG A 148 -5.55 21.18 10.51
CA ARG A 148 -4.85 20.40 11.53
C ARG A 148 -4.02 19.37 10.80
N GLY A 149 -2.75 19.20 11.21
CA GLY A 149 -1.95 18.07 10.75
C GLY A 149 -2.76 16.80 11.06
N THR A 150 -3.23 16.11 10.03
CA THR A 150 -3.69 14.74 10.17
C THR A 150 -2.44 13.93 10.48
N ALA A 151 -2.46 13.15 11.55
CA ALA A 151 -1.50 12.08 11.73
C ALA A 151 -1.71 11.18 10.51
N LEU A 152 -0.74 11.22 9.61
CA LEU A 152 -0.79 10.48 8.36
C LEU A 152 -0.70 8.99 8.67
N MET A 153 -1.33 8.16 7.82
CA MET A 153 -1.09 6.73 7.81
C MET A 153 0.40 6.57 7.78
N ASP A 154 0.91 6.44 8.96
CA ASP A 154 2.27 6.16 9.24
C ASP A 154 3.25 6.62 8.14
N THR A 155 4.44 6.18 8.13
CA THR A 155 5.46 6.57 7.15
C THR A 155 5.13 6.24 5.69
N THR A 156 4.22 5.30 5.41
CA THR A 156 3.94 4.79 4.05
C THR A 156 3.50 5.86 3.06
N HIS A 157 2.54 6.72 3.40
CA HIS A 157 2.05 7.77 2.49
C HIS A 157 3.12 8.82 2.17
N ILE A 158 4.02 9.07 3.14
CA ILE A 158 5.15 10.00 2.95
C ILE A 158 6.21 9.37 2.07
N ILE A 159 6.55 8.10 2.31
CA ILE A 159 7.62 7.38 1.61
C ILE A 159 7.27 7.24 0.13
N GLN A 160 6.08 6.73 -0.20
CA GLN A 160 5.61 6.56 -1.56
C GLN A 160 5.03 7.83 -2.19
N ARG A 161 5.07 8.97 -1.48
CA ARG A 161 4.59 10.29 -1.94
C ARG A 161 3.15 10.28 -2.43
N ILE A 162 2.26 9.68 -1.66
CA ILE A 162 0.83 9.52 -2.01
C ILE A 162 0.04 10.80 -1.71
N ASP A 163 0.33 11.50 -0.61
CA ASP A 163 -0.43 12.68 -0.16
C ASP A 163 -0.59 13.78 -1.23
N PRO A 164 0.41 14.09 -2.07
CA PRO A 164 0.25 15.07 -3.15
C PRO A 164 -0.86 14.71 -4.16
N LEU A 165 -1.19 13.40 -4.33
CA LEU A 165 -2.28 12.95 -5.19
C LEU A 165 -3.64 13.31 -4.57
N TYR A 166 -3.78 13.10 -3.27
CA TYR A 166 -5.00 13.45 -2.54
C TYR A 166 -5.27 14.94 -2.46
N GLU A 167 -4.18 15.73 -2.39
CA GLU A 167 -4.25 17.19 -2.38
C GLU A 167 -4.45 17.79 -3.78
N GLY A 168 -4.24 17.00 -4.83
CA GLY A 168 -4.22 17.50 -6.21
C GLY A 168 -3.06 18.48 -6.45
N THR A 169 -1.93 18.32 -5.75
CA THR A 169 -0.79 19.23 -5.82
C THR A 169 -0.18 19.22 -7.23
N ASN A 170 -0.29 20.34 -7.95
CA ASN A 170 0.11 20.49 -9.37
C ASN A 170 -0.54 19.47 -10.32
N LEU A 171 -1.70 18.92 -9.95
CA LEU A 171 -2.47 17.96 -10.72
C LEU A 171 -3.80 18.59 -11.14
N PRO A 172 -4.47 18.07 -12.19
CA PRO A 172 -5.78 18.57 -12.62
C PRO A 172 -6.87 18.46 -11.55
N GLN A 173 -6.79 17.46 -10.69
CA GLN A 173 -7.70 17.19 -9.58
C GLN A 173 -7.01 16.34 -8.50
N ALA A 174 -7.72 16.07 -7.40
CA ALA A 174 -7.34 15.05 -6.43
C ALA A 174 -7.68 13.65 -6.97
N TYR A 175 -6.85 12.66 -6.66
CA TYR A 175 -7.02 11.26 -7.05
C TYR A 175 -7.04 10.38 -5.80
N THR A 176 -8.06 9.54 -5.68
CA THR A 176 -8.41 8.79 -4.46
C THR A 176 -8.77 7.32 -4.72
N GLY A 177 -8.69 6.89 -5.99
CA GLY A 177 -9.16 5.59 -6.49
C GLY A 177 -10.65 5.59 -6.89
N LYS A 178 -11.29 6.76 -6.94
CA LYS A 178 -12.70 6.88 -7.27
C LYS A 178 -12.99 6.41 -8.70
N GLY A 179 -14.02 5.55 -8.84
CA GLY A 179 -14.40 5.00 -10.14
C GLY A 179 -13.56 3.80 -10.59
N VAL A 180 -12.68 3.30 -9.71
CA VAL A 180 -11.87 2.10 -9.92
C VAL A 180 -12.38 0.97 -9.02
N ILE A 181 -12.33 -0.28 -9.47
CA ILE A 181 -12.56 -1.46 -8.64
C ILE A 181 -11.23 -1.89 -8.02
N MET A 182 -11.17 -1.91 -6.69
CA MET A 182 -10.12 -2.59 -5.94
C MET A 182 -10.55 -4.03 -5.69
N GLY A 183 -9.97 -4.96 -6.42
CA GLY A 183 -10.09 -6.38 -6.16
C GLY A 183 -9.06 -6.81 -5.11
N VAL A 184 -9.48 -7.59 -4.12
CA VAL A 184 -8.54 -8.23 -3.18
C VAL A 184 -8.91 -9.70 -3.08
N GLN A 185 -7.95 -10.57 -3.43
CA GLN A 185 -8.04 -12.01 -3.22
C GLN A 185 -7.04 -12.37 -2.13
N ASP A 186 -7.54 -12.86 -0.98
CA ASP A 186 -6.76 -13.04 0.24
C ASP A 186 -7.53 -13.92 1.24
N ILE A 187 -7.06 -14.11 2.47
CA ILE A 187 -7.64 -14.93 3.53
C ILE A 187 -8.02 -14.11 4.76
N GLY A 188 -9.09 -14.48 5.46
CA GLY A 188 -9.44 -13.88 6.75
C GLY A 188 -10.00 -12.46 6.65
N PHE A 189 -11.21 -12.32 6.09
CA PHE A 189 -11.88 -11.03 5.99
C PHE A 189 -12.87 -10.78 7.13
N ASP A 190 -12.78 -9.62 7.75
CA ASP A 190 -13.83 -9.01 8.59
C ASP A 190 -14.65 -8.04 7.73
N LEU A 191 -15.81 -8.50 7.29
CA LEU A 191 -16.70 -7.74 6.39
C LEU A 191 -17.48 -6.63 7.13
N THR A 192 -17.46 -6.65 8.46
CA THR A 192 -18.17 -5.66 9.28
C THR A 192 -17.31 -4.46 9.66
N HIS A 193 -16.00 -4.50 9.32
CA HIS A 193 -15.06 -3.46 9.74
C HIS A 193 -15.46 -2.09 9.17
N PRO A 194 -15.61 -1.03 10.02
CA PRO A 194 -16.06 0.30 9.59
C PRO A 194 -15.09 0.97 8.60
N ASN A 195 -13.86 0.50 8.50
CA ASN A 195 -12.87 0.95 7.52
C ASN A 195 -13.30 0.76 6.06
N PHE A 196 -14.31 -0.08 5.81
CA PHE A 196 -14.81 -0.40 4.46
C PHE A 196 -16.09 0.33 4.07
N TYR A 197 -16.52 1.29 4.86
CA TYR A 197 -17.48 2.31 4.48
C TYR A 197 -16.79 3.52 3.85
N ASP A 198 -17.56 4.41 3.24
CA ASP A 198 -17.03 5.69 2.82
C ASP A 198 -16.69 6.58 4.05
N ALA A 199 -15.95 7.67 3.82
CA ALA A 199 -15.50 8.55 4.90
C ALA A 199 -16.65 9.21 5.70
N LYS A 200 -17.89 9.14 5.20
CA LYS A 200 -19.08 9.67 5.87
C LYS A 200 -19.88 8.58 6.59
N MET A 201 -19.50 7.33 6.45
CA MET A 201 -20.23 6.16 6.94
C MET A 201 -21.64 6.01 6.34
N GLU A 202 -21.84 6.54 5.12
CA GLU A 202 -23.14 6.51 4.42
C GLU A 202 -23.21 5.33 3.44
N ASN A 203 -22.09 4.97 2.79
CA ASN A 203 -22.05 3.96 1.76
C ASN A 203 -21.03 2.85 2.08
N TYR A 204 -21.50 1.62 2.09
CA TYR A 204 -20.67 0.45 2.20
C TYR A 204 -19.99 0.16 0.85
N ARG A 205 -18.64 -0.05 0.84
CA ARG A 205 -17.86 -0.10 -0.39
C ARG A 205 -17.54 -1.50 -0.89
N ILE A 206 -17.71 -2.56 -0.07
CA ILE A 206 -17.62 -3.94 -0.55
C ILE A 206 -18.91 -4.24 -1.31
N LYS A 207 -18.78 -4.45 -2.65
CA LYS A 207 -19.92 -4.64 -3.56
C LYS A 207 -20.16 -6.10 -3.89
N ARG A 208 -19.12 -6.92 -3.79
CA ARG A 208 -19.13 -8.35 -4.09
C ARG A 208 -18.16 -9.06 -3.16
N PHE A 209 -18.53 -10.26 -2.75
CA PHE A 209 -17.68 -11.13 -1.95
C PHE A 209 -17.91 -12.59 -2.31
N TRP A 210 -16.87 -13.27 -2.75
CA TRP A 210 -16.85 -14.71 -2.95
C TRP A 210 -16.00 -15.38 -1.86
N ASP A 211 -16.60 -16.23 -1.04
CA ASP A 211 -15.88 -17.08 -0.10
C ASP A 211 -15.79 -18.50 -0.64
N GLN A 212 -14.58 -18.92 -1.02
CA GLN A 212 -14.34 -20.26 -1.57
C GLN A 212 -14.58 -21.38 -0.56
N LEU A 213 -14.49 -21.09 0.73
CA LEU A 213 -14.69 -22.03 1.83
C LEU A 213 -16.14 -22.02 2.37
N SER A 214 -17.01 -21.14 1.88
CA SER A 214 -18.40 -21.09 2.33
C SER A 214 -19.13 -22.39 2.07
N VAL A 215 -19.97 -22.77 3.03
CA VAL A 215 -20.85 -23.95 2.92
C VAL A 215 -22.25 -23.59 2.39
N ASP A 216 -22.53 -22.31 2.15
CA ASP A 216 -23.81 -21.79 1.67
C ASP A 216 -23.99 -21.95 0.16
N THR A 217 -23.73 -23.15 -0.36
CA THR A 217 -23.69 -23.42 -1.80
C THR A 217 -25.06 -23.53 -2.47
N ALA A 218 -26.15 -23.49 -1.70
CA ALA A 218 -27.51 -23.81 -2.19
C ALA A 218 -28.02 -22.86 -3.31
N TYR A 219 -27.45 -21.68 -3.45
CA TYR A 219 -27.86 -20.65 -4.44
C TYR A 219 -26.67 -20.09 -5.22
N SER A 220 -25.52 -20.75 -5.16
CA SER A 220 -24.31 -20.32 -5.87
C SER A 220 -24.06 -21.21 -7.08
N ASP A 221 -23.81 -20.58 -8.24
CA ASP A 221 -23.36 -21.25 -9.48
C ASP A 221 -21.83 -21.36 -9.55
N LEU A 222 -21.09 -20.94 -8.51
CA LEU A 222 -19.64 -21.00 -8.48
C LEU A 222 -19.13 -22.41 -8.24
N TYR A 223 -17.92 -22.71 -8.72
CA TYR A 223 -17.31 -24.04 -8.65
C TYR A 223 -17.12 -24.54 -7.23
N VAL A 224 -16.74 -23.66 -6.30
CA VAL A 224 -16.61 -23.89 -4.86
C VAL A 224 -17.15 -22.71 -4.09
N GLY A 225 -17.60 -22.93 -2.85
CA GLY A 225 -18.06 -21.89 -1.96
C GLY A 225 -19.32 -21.16 -2.43
N ALA A 226 -19.48 -19.93 -2.01
CA ALA A 226 -20.63 -19.09 -2.38
C ALA A 226 -20.25 -17.61 -2.50
N ASP A 227 -20.94 -16.88 -3.39
CA ASP A 227 -20.82 -15.43 -3.48
C ASP A 227 -22.00 -14.71 -2.80
N TYR A 228 -21.68 -13.54 -2.28
CA TYR A 228 -22.59 -12.61 -1.63
C TYR A 228 -22.61 -11.31 -2.44
N THR A 229 -23.78 -10.91 -2.90
CA THR A 229 -23.90 -9.92 -3.98
C THR A 229 -24.58 -8.64 -3.55
N THR A 230 -25.13 -8.61 -2.33
CA THR A 230 -25.77 -7.44 -1.74
C THR A 230 -25.09 -7.06 -0.41
N GLN A 231 -25.20 -5.79 -0.04
CA GLN A 231 -24.67 -5.31 1.23
C GLN A 231 -25.27 -6.08 2.43
N GLU A 232 -26.54 -6.38 2.37
CA GLU A 232 -27.27 -7.09 3.44
C GLU A 232 -26.73 -8.51 3.62
N GLU A 233 -26.50 -9.23 2.52
CA GLU A 233 -25.92 -10.59 2.55
C GLU A 233 -24.50 -10.55 3.10
N ILE A 234 -23.65 -9.64 2.62
CA ILE A 234 -22.25 -9.51 3.02
C ILE A 234 -22.14 -9.20 4.52
N LEU A 235 -22.91 -8.21 5.00
CA LEU A 235 -22.89 -7.83 6.41
C LEU A 235 -23.53 -8.91 7.31
N ALA A 236 -24.50 -9.66 6.82
CA ALA A 236 -25.10 -10.79 7.56
C ALA A 236 -24.15 -11.98 7.65
N TYR A 237 -23.32 -12.22 6.63
CA TYR A 237 -22.27 -13.24 6.66
C TYR A 237 -21.13 -12.85 7.61
N ALA A 238 -20.84 -11.56 7.73
CA ALA A 238 -19.99 -10.88 8.71
C ALA A 238 -18.49 -11.13 8.57
N HIS A 239 -18.02 -12.33 8.36
CA HIS A 239 -16.60 -12.65 8.14
C HIS A 239 -16.45 -13.87 7.22
N SER A 240 -15.31 -14.01 6.54
CA SER A 240 -14.97 -15.21 5.78
C SER A 240 -14.96 -16.46 6.67
N ARG A 241 -15.11 -17.63 6.06
CA ARG A 241 -15.18 -18.91 6.78
C ARG A 241 -13.95 -19.16 7.67
N ASP A 242 -12.79 -18.75 7.22
CA ASP A 242 -11.51 -18.78 7.92
C ASP A 242 -11.28 -17.60 8.86
N GLY A 243 -12.15 -16.58 8.86
CA GLY A 243 -11.97 -15.29 9.54
C GLY A 243 -11.81 -15.33 11.06
N LEU A 244 -12.12 -16.48 11.71
CA LEU A 244 -11.81 -16.73 13.12
C LEU A 244 -10.35 -17.18 13.33
N LYS A 245 -9.65 -17.58 12.28
CA LYS A 245 -8.28 -18.10 12.31
C LYS A 245 -7.28 -17.27 11.53
N GLN A 246 -7.77 -16.43 10.66
CA GLN A 246 -7.00 -15.56 9.79
C GLN A 246 -7.53 -14.14 9.88
N GLY A 247 -6.65 -13.15 9.72
CA GLY A 247 -7.02 -11.73 9.68
C GLY A 247 -6.28 -10.97 8.58
N HIS A 248 -5.45 -11.70 7.80
CA HIS A 248 -4.52 -11.15 6.83
C HIS A 248 -5.22 -10.32 5.74
N GLY A 249 -6.31 -10.83 5.16
CA GLY A 249 -7.07 -10.13 4.12
C GLY A 249 -7.75 -8.85 4.62
N THR A 250 -8.16 -8.79 5.89
CA THR A 250 -8.66 -7.55 6.50
C THR A 250 -7.57 -6.50 6.56
N HIS A 251 -6.32 -6.91 6.81
CA HIS A 251 -5.17 -6.02 6.88
C HIS A 251 -4.77 -5.51 5.49
N THR A 252 -4.59 -6.39 4.53
CA THR A 252 -4.20 -6.04 3.16
C THR A 252 -5.25 -5.19 2.44
N LEU A 253 -6.55 -5.52 2.61
CA LEU A 253 -7.66 -4.70 2.12
C LEU A 253 -7.65 -3.29 2.74
N GLY A 254 -7.38 -3.20 4.04
CA GLY A 254 -7.25 -1.92 4.73
C GLY A 254 -6.14 -1.05 4.18
N ILE A 255 -4.98 -1.63 3.82
CA ILE A 255 -3.87 -0.94 3.17
C ILE A 255 -4.28 -0.47 1.77
N ALA A 256 -4.90 -1.34 0.97
CA ALA A 256 -5.28 -1.01 -0.41
C ALA A 256 -6.36 0.07 -0.47
N ALA A 257 -7.42 -0.06 0.34
CA ALA A 257 -8.66 0.67 0.14
C ALA A 257 -9.38 1.18 1.41
N GLY A 258 -8.81 1.03 2.60
CA GLY A 258 -9.44 1.48 3.86
C GLY A 258 -9.63 2.99 3.94
N THR A 259 -10.71 3.46 4.57
CA THR A 259 -10.96 4.90 4.79
C THR A 259 -10.24 5.48 6.01
N GLY A 260 -9.70 4.62 6.90
CA GLY A 260 -9.02 5.03 8.13
C GLY A 260 -9.98 5.41 9.25
N TYR A 261 -11.14 4.77 9.31
CA TYR A 261 -12.21 5.08 10.28
C TYR A 261 -11.68 5.41 11.70
N ASP A 262 -11.96 6.64 12.15
CA ASP A 262 -11.56 7.21 13.47
C ASP A 262 -10.06 7.08 13.83
N THR A 263 -9.22 6.80 12.83
CA THR A 263 -7.76 6.68 12.98
C THR A 263 -7.04 7.40 11.84
N PRO A 264 -5.71 7.63 12.00
CA PRO A 264 -4.91 8.17 10.89
C PRO A 264 -4.53 7.13 9.84
N PHE A 265 -4.87 5.84 10.02
CA PHE A 265 -4.37 4.73 9.20
C PHE A 265 -5.26 4.48 7.97
N ARG A 266 -5.31 5.45 7.06
CA ARG A 266 -6.09 5.38 5.83
C ARG A 266 -5.34 4.61 4.75
N GLY A 267 -6.03 3.74 4.01
CA GLY A 267 -5.51 3.03 2.84
C GLY A 267 -5.31 3.95 1.63
N VAL A 268 -4.69 3.40 0.59
CA VAL A 268 -4.24 4.19 -0.56
C VAL A 268 -5.41 4.61 -1.46
N ALA A 269 -6.24 3.68 -1.95
CA ALA A 269 -7.37 3.94 -2.84
C ALA A 269 -8.70 3.99 -2.07
N PHE A 270 -8.81 4.91 -1.11
CA PHE A 270 -9.86 4.93 -0.10
C PHE A 270 -11.26 5.31 -0.62
N GLU A 271 -11.43 5.70 -1.88
CA GLU A 271 -12.74 5.94 -2.53
C GLU A 271 -13.06 4.91 -3.63
N SER A 272 -12.25 3.85 -3.80
CA SER A 272 -12.54 2.77 -4.74
C SER A 272 -13.74 1.92 -4.29
N ASP A 273 -14.47 1.34 -5.23
CA ASP A 273 -15.36 0.22 -4.93
C ASP A 273 -14.55 -1.07 -4.74
N ILE A 274 -15.06 -1.98 -3.91
CA ILE A 274 -14.31 -3.16 -3.46
C ILE A 274 -15.02 -4.45 -3.94
N CYS A 275 -14.23 -5.37 -4.51
CA CYS A 275 -14.66 -6.74 -4.84
C CYS A 275 -13.70 -7.74 -4.24
N LEU A 276 -14.19 -8.69 -3.44
CA LEU A 276 -13.36 -9.60 -2.65
C LEU A 276 -13.53 -11.06 -3.05
N VAL A 277 -12.43 -11.80 -2.92
CA VAL A 277 -12.43 -13.27 -2.92
C VAL A 277 -11.66 -13.74 -1.68
N SER A 278 -12.32 -14.54 -0.81
CA SER A 278 -11.64 -15.27 0.23
C SER A 278 -11.17 -16.62 -0.34
N ASN A 279 -9.86 -16.75 -0.42
CA ASN A 279 -9.15 -17.87 -1.00
C ASN A 279 -9.10 -19.06 -0.03
N ALA A 280 -8.77 -20.23 -0.52
CA ALA A 280 -8.45 -21.40 0.28
C ALA A 280 -6.96 -21.70 0.21
N VAL A 281 -6.29 -21.71 1.35
CA VAL A 281 -4.85 -22.00 1.46
C VAL A 281 -4.56 -23.33 2.15
N GLU A 282 -3.31 -23.77 2.14
CA GLU A 282 -2.87 -25.04 2.75
C GLU A 282 -3.25 -25.14 4.25
N ALA A 283 -3.34 -24.02 4.95
CA ALA A 283 -3.74 -23.98 6.37
C ALA A 283 -5.23 -24.30 6.59
N ASP A 284 -6.06 -24.18 5.55
CA ASP A 284 -7.52 -24.29 5.64
C ASP A 284 -8.05 -25.74 5.50
N LYS A 285 -7.16 -26.70 5.55
CA LYS A 285 -7.49 -28.14 5.42
C LYS A 285 -8.62 -28.61 6.32
N GLU A 286 -8.79 -28.00 7.47
CA GLU A 286 -9.86 -28.36 8.41
C GLU A 286 -11.26 -27.92 7.95
N PHE A 287 -11.35 -26.93 7.05
CA PHE A 287 -12.60 -26.45 6.47
C PHE A 287 -13.01 -27.21 5.21
N ILE A 288 -12.10 -28.05 4.65
CA ILE A 288 -12.27 -28.73 3.37
C ILE A 288 -12.42 -30.24 3.62
N ASP A 289 -13.51 -30.86 3.13
CA ASP A 289 -13.62 -32.31 3.14
C ASP A 289 -12.49 -32.93 2.30
N SER A 290 -11.88 -34.00 2.78
CA SER A 290 -10.74 -34.64 2.13
C SER A 290 -11.02 -35.09 0.69
N VAL A 291 -12.27 -35.39 0.34
CA VAL A 291 -12.69 -35.74 -1.03
C VAL A 291 -12.69 -34.54 -1.97
N ASP A 292 -12.77 -33.32 -1.44
CA ASP A 292 -12.82 -32.07 -2.17
C ASP A 292 -11.47 -31.36 -2.24
N TYR A 293 -10.43 -31.91 -1.65
CA TYR A 293 -9.11 -31.30 -1.52
C TYR A 293 -8.54 -30.80 -2.85
N TYR A 294 -8.67 -31.60 -3.89
CA TYR A 294 -8.15 -31.28 -5.21
C TYR A 294 -9.02 -30.30 -6.03
N LYS A 295 -10.09 -29.77 -5.44
CA LYS A 295 -10.85 -28.66 -6.03
C LYS A 295 -10.13 -27.32 -5.85
N TYR A 296 -9.27 -27.22 -4.83
CA TYR A 296 -8.57 -25.99 -4.45
C TYR A 296 -7.13 -26.07 -4.93
N THR A 297 -6.84 -25.36 -6.03
CA THR A 297 -5.55 -25.33 -6.71
C THR A 297 -5.31 -23.96 -7.29
N SER A 298 -4.16 -23.72 -7.87
CA SER A 298 -3.86 -22.47 -8.63
C SER A 298 -4.91 -22.16 -9.70
N ALA A 299 -5.58 -23.17 -10.28
CA ALA A 299 -6.68 -22.95 -11.20
C ALA A 299 -7.92 -22.34 -10.52
N THR A 300 -8.17 -22.67 -9.25
CA THR A 300 -9.24 -22.07 -8.46
C THR A 300 -8.89 -20.61 -8.11
N ASP A 301 -7.60 -20.33 -7.86
CA ASP A 301 -7.13 -18.96 -7.64
C ASP A 301 -7.34 -18.11 -8.90
N ALA A 302 -7.05 -18.66 -10.10
CA ALA A 302 -7.32 -18.00 -11.37
C ALA A 302 -8.82 -17.71 -11.59
N LEU A 303 -9.72 -18.57 -11.10
CA LEU A 303 -11.16 -18.30 -11.10
C LEU A 303 -11.51 -17.09 -10.20
N GLY A 304 -10.80 -16.91 -9.09
CA GLY A 304 -10.97 -15.74 -8.22
C GLY A 304 -10.58 -14.44 -8.93
N PHE A 305 -9.43 -14.42 -9.61
CA PHE A 305 -9.05 -13.26 -10.43
C PHE A 305 -10.10 -12.97 -11.51
N LYS A 306 -10.58 -14.01 -12.20
CA LYS A 306 -11.63 -13.88 -13.20
C LYS A 306 -12.92 -13.30 -12.62
N TYR A 307 -13.36 -13.77 -11.45
CA TYR A 307 -14.57 -13.28 -10.77
C TYR A 307 -14.51 -11.76 -10.51
N ILE A 308 -13.36 -11.28 -10.01
CA ILE A 308 -13.14 -9.85 -9.74
C ILE A 308 -13.16 -9.05 -11.04
N LEU A 309 -12.43 -9.50 -12.06
CA LEU A 309 -12.30 -8.80 -13.34
C LEU A 309 -13.60 -8.81 -14.15
N ASP A 310 -14.36 -9.91 -14.14
CA ASP A 310 -15.70 -9.99 -14.75
C ASP A 310 -16.68 -9.00 -14.09
N TYR A 311 -16.60 -8.84 -12.75
CA TYR A 311 -17.39 -7.85 -12.05
C TYR A 311 -17.03 -6.43 -12.50
N ALA A 312 -15.75 -6.11 -12.59
CA ALA A 312 -15.29 -4.81 -13.04
C ALA A 312 -15.70 -4.50 -14.49
N GLU A 313 -15.60 -5.49 -15.38
CA GLU A 313 -16.06 -5.37 -16.78
C GLU A 313 -17.57 -5.09 -16.85
N LYS A 314 -18.37 -5.78 -16.04
CA LYS A 314 -19.83 -5.55 -15.94
C LYS A 314 -20.17 -4.14 -15.46
N GLU A 315 -19.37 -3.60 -14.52
CA GLU A 315 -19.52 -2.23 -14.01
C GLU A 315 -18.92 -1.17 -14.95
N GLY A 316 -18.21 -1.59 -16.01
CA GLY A 316 -17.53 -0.68 -16.95
C GLY A 316 -16.42 0.14 -16.32
N LYS A 317 -15.74 -0.40 -15.32
CA LYS A 317 -14.70 0.28 -14.52
C LYS A 317 -13.35 -0.40 -14.67
N PRO A 318 -12.25 0.37 -14.65
CA PRO A 318 -10.93 -0.23 -14.53
C PRO A 318 -10.78 -0.93 -13.18
N CYS A 319 -9.88 -1.92 -13.12
CA CYS A 319 -9.69 -2.78 -11.95
C CYS A 319 -8.22 -3.06 -11.69
N VAL A 320 -7.85 -3.06 -10.41
CA VAL A 320 -6.60 -3.64 -9.92
C VAL A 320 -6.94 -4.78 -8.99
N VAL A 321 -6.34 -5.95 -9.22
CA VAL A 321 -6.41 -7.09 -8.30
C VAL A 321 -5.14 -7.13 -7.48
N SER A 322 -5.27 -7.04 -6.15
CA SER A 322 -4.20 -7.21 -5.17
C SER A 322 -4.21 -8.64 -4.65
N TYR A 323 -3.09 -9.34 -4.81
CA TYR A 323 -2.92 -10.72 -4.37
C TYR A 323 -1.67 -10.84 -3.50
N SER A 324 -1.87 -10.94 -2.19
CA SER A 324 -0.78 -10.95 -1.21
C SER A 324 -0.39 -12.35 -0.75
N GLU A 325 -0.65 -13.33 -1.56
CA GLU A 325 -0.33 -14.74 -1.34
C GLU A 325 0.55 -15.28 -2.45
N GLY A 326 0.85 -16.55 -2.41
CA GLY A 326 1.60 -17.23 -3.46
C GLY A 326 2.20 -18.56 -3.00
N SER A 327 2.74 -19.28 -3.96
CA SER A 327 3.52 -20.50 -3.75
C SER A 327 4.88 -20.33 -4.41
N HIS A 328 5.77 -21.32 -4.23
CA HIS A 328 7.05 -21.31 -4.94
C HIS A 328 6.86 -21.09 -6.44
N GLN A 329 7.82 -20.40 -7.06
CA GLN A 329 7.78 -20.22 -8.51
C GLN A 329 7.75 -21.57 -9.24
N ASP A 330 7.36 -21.50 -10.50
CA ASP A 330 7.28 -22.65 -11.37
C ASP A 330 8.65 -23.18 -11.78
N PHE A 331 9.18 -24.12 -11.02
CA PHE A 331 10.43 -24.81 -11.38
C PHE A 331 10.25 -25.92 -12.42
N TYR A 332 9.00 -26.24 -12.81
CA TYR A 332 8.69 -27.35 -13.69
C TYR A 332 8.11 -26.95 -15.04
N GLY A 333 7.55 -25.74 -15.13
CA GLY A 333 6.67 -25.33 -16.20
C GLY A 333 5.22 -25.80 -16.02
N ASP A 334 4.83 -26.13 -14.79
CA ASP A 334 3.46 -26.53 -14.45
C ASP A 334 2.49 -25.35 -14.38
N ASP A 335 3.02 -24.10 -14.25
CA ASP A 335 2.24 -22.87 -14.19
C ASP A 335 2.11 -22.15 -15.56
N GLN A 336 2.61 -22.73 -16.64
CA GLN A 336 2.57 -22.10 -17.96
C GLN A 336 1.14 -21.78 -18.41
N LEU A 337 0.20 -22.70 -18.23
CA LEU A 337 -1.20 -22.45 -18.54
C LEU A 337 -1.83 -21.39 -17.62
N MET A 338 -1.42 -21.35 -16.36
CA MET A 338 -1.81 -20.27 -15.44
C MET A 338 -1.29 -18.92 -15.95
N TYR A 339 -0.03 -18.86 -16.39
CA TYR A 339 0.56 -17.63 -16.92
C TYR A 339 -0.19 -17.15 -18.18
N GLU A 340 -0.56 -18.04 -19.11
CA GLU A 340 -1.37 -17.71 -20.28
C GLU A 340 -2.78 -17.21 -19.88
N VAL A 341 -3.39 -17.80 -18.85
CA VAL A 341 -4.69 -17.35 -18.33
C VAL A 341 -4.55 -15.95 -17.71
N LEU A 342 -3.50 -15.69 -16.91
CA LEU A 342 -3.26 -14.38 -16.31
C LEU A 342 -2.97 -13.31 -17.38
N ASP A 343 -2.27 -13.65 -18.44
CA ASP A 343 -2.07 -12.78 -19.61
C ASP A 343 -3.41 -12.45 -20.29
N SER A 344 -4.27 -13.46 -20.49
CA SER A 344 -5.61 -13.28 -21.08
C SER A 344 -6.54 -12.45 -20.18
N LEU A 345 -6.42 -12.54 -18.88
CA LEU A 345 -7.19 -11.77 -17.90
C LEU A 345 -6.71 -10.32 -17.81
N SER A 346 -5.40 -10.11 -17.95
CA SER A 346 -4.77 -8.79 -17.94
C SER A 346 -5.05 -8.00 -19.21
N GLY A 347 -4.87 -6.68 -19.19
CA GLY A 347 -5.05 -5.84 -20.38
C GLY A 347 -5.37 -4.39 -20.01
N PRO A 348 -5.82 -3.58 -20.96
CA PRO A 348 -6.15 -2.18 -20.68
C PRO A 348 -7.17 -2.04 -19.55
N GLY A 349 -6.76 -1.36 -18.47
CA GLY A 349 -7.58 -1.16 -17.27
C GLY A 349 -7.80 -2.41 -16.41
N ARG A 350 -7.07 -3.51 -16.65
CA ARG A 350 -7.14 -4.76 -15.90
C ARG A 350 -5.74 -5.18 -15.47
N ILE A 351 -5.40 -4.91 -14.21
CA ILE A 351 -4.05 -5.08 -13.67
C ILE A 351 -4.08 -6.08 -12.52
N ILE A 352 -3.15 -7.03 -12.54
CA ILE A 352 -2.93 -8.00 -11.46
C ILE A 352 -1.59 -7.66 -10.80
N VAL A 353 -1.59 -7.53 -9.49
CA VAL A 353 -0.43 -7.21 -8.66
C VAL A 353 -0.28 -8.31 -7.61
N ALA A 354 0.90 -8.92 -7.52
CA ALA A 354 1.15 -10.00 -6.59
C ALA A 354 2.46 -9.80 -5.79
N SER A 355 2.51 -10.41 -4.60
CA SER A 355 3.68 -10.36 -3.72
C SER A 355 4.83 -11.20 -4.28
N ALA A 356 6.06 -10.71 -4.06
CA ALA A 356 7.27 -11.44 -4.44
C ALA A 356 7.54 -12.68 -3.57
N GLY A 357 7.02 -12.68 -2.33
CA GLY A 357 7.29 -13.71 -1.33
C GLY A 357 8.23 -13.23 -0.22
N ASN A 358 8.36 -14.03 0.85
CA ASN A 358 9.08 -13.66 2.07
C ASN A 358 10.28 -14.59 2.37
N GLU A 359 10.88 -15.20 1.35
CA GLU A 359 11.95 -16.20 1.46
C GLU A 359 13.37 -15.62 1.32
N GLY A 360 13.52 -14.31 1.07
CA GLY A 360 14.80 -13.67 0.75
C GLY A 360 15.89 -13.77 1.84
N HIS A 361 15.54 -14.21 3.05
CA HIS A 361 16.48 -14.42 4.15
C HIS A 361 16.96 -15.88 4.30
N TYR A 362 16.51 -16.77 3.40
CA TYR A 362 16.89 -18.17 3.36
C TYR A 362 17.66 -18.46 2.08
N ASN A 363 18.83 -19.14 2.19
CA ASN A 363 19.47 -19.68 1.01
C ASN A 363 18.69 -20.89 0.51
N SER A 364 18.37 -20.90 -0.77
CA SER A 364 17.55 -21.94 -1.41
C SER A 364 18.08 -22.43 -2.75
N TYR A 365 19.12 -21.82 -3.26
CA TYR A 365 19.67 -22.08 -4.59
C TYR A 365 21.17 -22.30 -4.57
N PHE A 366 21.66 -23.20 -5.43
CA PHE A 366 23.04 -23.24 -5.87
C PHE A 366 23.16 -23.79 -7.30
N HIS A 367 24.17 -23.33 -8.00
CA HIS A 367 24.57 -23.82 -9.32
C HIS A 367 25.76 -24.76 -9.21
N LYS A 368 25.76 -25.86 -10.01
CA LYS A 368 26.89 -26.74 -10.26
C LYS A 368 27.37 -26.54 -11.68
N SER A 369 28.58 -26.02 -11.84
CA SER A 369 29.19 -25.83 -13.15
C SER A 369 29.64 -27.15 -13.80
N ALA A 370 29.75 -27.16 -15.12
CA ALA A 370 30.22 -28.33 -15.90
C ALA A 370 31.68 -28.73 -15.58
N ASP A 371 32.51 -27.79 -15.16
CA ASP A 371 33.90 -28.03 -14.77
C ASP A 371 34.10 -28.58 -13.36
N GLU A 372 33.02 -28.61 -12.53
CA GLU A 372 33.02 -29.24 -11.23
C GLU A 372 32.56 -30.70 -11.32
N GLU A 373 33.29 -31.65 -10.68
CA GLU A 373 32.84 -33.04 -10.56
C GLU A 373 31.56 -33.16 -9.73
N SER A 374 31.46 -32.38 -8.66
CA SER A 374 30.27 -32.35 -7.79
C SER A 374 30.12 -31.02 -7.05
N GLN A 375 28.88 -30.64 -6.79
CA GLN A 375 28.54 -29.55 -5.88
C GLN A 375 27.37 -29.99 -4.99
N GLY A 376 27.30 -29.47 -3.77
CA GLY A 376 26.25 -29.86 -2.84
C GLY A 376 26.15 -28.99 -1.61
N THR A 377 25.17 -29.31 -0.76
CA THR A 377 24.79 -28.49 0.41
C THR A 377 24.21 -29.34 1.53
N PHE A 378 24.08 -28.78 2.74
CA PHE A 378 23.29 -29.37 3.81
C PHE A 378 21.85 -28.88 3.76
N LEU A 379 20.89 -29.82 3.93
CA LEU A 379 19.47 -29.53 4.00
C LEU A 379 19.08 -29.08 5.41
N ASN A 380 18.30 -28.02 5.52
CA ASN A 380 17.90 -27.43 6.79
C ASN A 380 16.40 -27.13 6.80
N ARG A 381 15.65 -27.68 7.78
CA ARG A 381 14.24 -27.42 7.99
C ARG A 381 13.82 -27.71 9.43
N TYR A 382 12.84 -26.97 9.91
CA TYR A 382 12.24 -27.21 11.22
C TYR A 382 11.21 -28.36 11.25
N ASP A 383 10.79 -28.84 10.07
CA ASP A 383 9.83 -29.91 9.88
C ASP A 383 10.52 -31.26 9.56
N LYS A 384 9.74 -32.32 9.40
CA LYS A 384 10.18 -33.69 9.09
C LYS A 384 10.18 -34.02 7.60
N THR A 385 9.90 -33.01 6.76
CA THR A 385 9.86 -33.16 5.30
C THR A 385 10.76 -32.12 4.66
N PHE A 386 11.37 -32.49 3.54
CA PHE A 386 12.15 -31.59 2.70
C PHE A 386 11.89 -31.94 1.23
N SER A 387 11.69 -30.94 0.38
CA SER A 387 11.60 -31.14 -1.06
C SER A 387 12.46 -30.14 -1.80
N PHE A 388 13.03 -30.60 -2.92
CA PHE A 388 13.86 -29.78 -3.79
C PHE A 388 13.75 -30.27 -5.23
N ARG A 389 14.29 -29.45 -6.13
CA ARG A 389 14.36 -29.72 -7.56
C ARG A 389 15.80 -29.58 -8.02
N VAL A 390 16.18 -30.40 -9.00
CA VAL A 390 17.41 -30.26 -9.75
C VAL A 390 17.07 -30.21 -11.23
N ILE A 391 17.52 -29.17 -11.91
CA ILE A 391 17.43 -29.06 -13.36
C ILE A 391 18.82 -29.30 -13.90
N ALA A 392 19.01 -30.27 -14.79
CA ALA A 392 20.32 -30.66 -15.31
C ALA A 392 20.29 -30.92 -16.82
N ASP A 393 21.37 -30.55 -17.51
CA ASP A 393 21.57 -30.73 -18.96
C ASP A 393 22.12 -32.12 -19.32
N GLY A 394 22.42 -32.96 -18.32
CA GLY A 394 22.97 -34.28 -18.51
C GLY A 394 22.67 -35.25 -17.37
N PRO A 395 23.21 -36.48 -17.46
CA PRO A 395 23.00 -37.49 -16.42
C PRO A 395 23.78 -37.13 -15.14
N ILE A 396 23.11 -37.26 -13.99
CA ILE A 396 23.67 -36.98 -12.67
C ILE A 396 23.47 -38.13 -11.71
N ASP A 397 24.27 -38.16 -10.66
CA ASP A 397 24.04 -38.95 -9.47
C ASP A 397 23.65 -38.02 -8.30
N LEU A 398 22.57 -38.31 -7.60
CA LEU A 398 22.20 -37.65 -6.36
C LEU A 398 22.81 -38.41 -5.19
N ARG A 399 23.84 -37.83 -4.55
CA ARG A 399 24.55 -38.42 -3.41
C ARG A 399 24.06 -37.80 -2.10
N PHE A 400 23.38 -38.55 -1.30
CA PHE A 400 22.94 -38.17 0.03
C PHE A 400 23.90 -38.73 1.09
N VAL A 401 24.31 -37.86 2.02
CA VAL A 401 25.20 -38.24 3.10
C VAL A 401 24.61 -37.82 4.43
N SER A 402 24.49 -38.78 5.35
CA SER A 402 24.08 -38.52 6.71
C SER A 402 25.29 -38.34 7.64
N TYR A 403 25.21 -37.40 8.56
CA TYR A 403 26.25 -37.06 9.52
C TYR A 403 25.72 -37.16 10.94
N GLY A 404 26.44 -37.84 11.81
CA GLY A 404 26.23 -37.87 13.24
C GLY A 404 27.50 -37.49 13.98
N SER A 405 27.44 -36.61 14.98
CA SER A 405 28.58 -36.21 15.81
C SER A 405 29.86 -35.82 15.02
N LYS A 406 29.69 -35.10 13.88
CA LYS A 406 30.74 -34.67 12.96
C LYS A 406 31.36 -35.78 12.11
N THR A 407 30.84 -36.98 12.13
CA THR A 407 31.30 -38.07 11.30
C THR A 407 30.25 -38.47 10.27
N ARG A 408 30.70 -38.83 9.07
CA ARG A 408 29.86 -39.43 8.04
C ARG A 408 29.40 -40.79 8.55
N THR A 409 28.10 -41.03 8.57
CA THR A 409 27.54 -42.26 9.11
C THR A 409 27.00 -43.20 8.05
N ASP A 410 26.40 -42.67 6.99
CA ASP A 410 25.82 -43.45 5.90
C ASP A 410 25.77 -42.65 4.60
N THR A 411 25.64 -43.32 3.46
CA THR A 411 25.59 -42.72 2.12
C THR A 411 24.59 -43.48 1.26
N LEU A 412 23.75 -42.70 0.55
CA LEU A 412 22.86 -43.20 -0.49
C LEU A 412 23.25 -42.49 -1.80
N ILE A 413 23.46 -43.27 -2.87
CA ILE A 413 23.69 -42.72 -4.22
C ILE A 413 22.53 -43.19 -5.09
N VAL A 414 21.88 -42.25 -5.76
CA VAL A 414 20.76 -42.51 -6.67
C VAL A 414 21.13 -41.94 -8.04
N PRO A 415 21.59 -42.76 -8.99
CA PRO A 415 21.81 -42.36 -10.37
C PRO A 415 20.50 -41.90 -11.02
N SER A 416 20.54 -40.83 -11.80
CA SER A 416 19.38 -40.34 -12.56
C SER A 416 18.80 -41.42 -13.48
N GLN A 417 19.64 -42.25 -14.08
CA GLN A 417 19.18 -43.38 -14.91
C GLN A 417 18.27 -44.33 -14.13
N ARG A 418 18.55 -44.56 -12.84
CA ARG A 418 17.69 -45.40 -11.99
C ARG A 418 16.30 -44.80 -11.79
N ILE A 419 16.20 -43.47 -11.77
CA ILE A 419 14.90 -42.77 -11.67
C ILE A 419 14.16 -42.90 -13.00
N LEU A 420 14.86 -42.68 -14.11
CA LEU A 420 14.28 -42.79 -15.46
C LEU A 420 13.80 -44.19 -15.80
N ASP A 421 14.51 -45.23 -15.34
CA ASP A 421 14.15 -46.63 -15.56
C ASP A 421 12.99 -47.11 -14.67
N ALA A 422 12.60 -46.32 -13.68
CA ALA A 422 11.48 -46.68 -12.82
C ALA A 422 10.14 -46.52 -13.58
N PRO A 423 9.08 -47.30 -13.23
CA PRO A 423 7.76 -47.11 -13.82
C PRO A 423 7.29 -45.65 -13.71
N ASP A 424 6.85 -45.08 -14.82
CA ASP A 424 6.43 -43.68 -14.94
C ASP A 424 7.51 -42.64 -14.49
N SER A 425 8.79 -43.04 -14.53
CA SER A 425 9.92 -42.25 -13.99
C SER A 425 9.73 -41.82 -12.52
N LEU A 426 9.01 -42.65 -11.73
CA LEU A 426 8.75 -42.41 -10.32
C LEU A 426 9.37 -43.54 -9.47
N LEU A 427 10.45 -43.18 -8.77
CA LEU A 427 11.13 -44.08 -7.86
C LEU A 427 10.64 -43.82 -6.42
N ARG A 428 9.82 -44.74 -5.88
CA ARG A 428 9.27 -44.68 -4.52
C ARG A 428 9.92 -45.70 -3.63
N ASP A 429 11.18 -45.55 -3.33
CA ASP A 429 11.88 -46.45 -2.44
C ASP A 429 11.94 -45.92 -1.02
N THR A 430 11.53 -46.77 -0.07
CA THR A 430 11.84 -46.56 1.35
C THR A 430 13.29 -46.95 1.59
N VAL A 431 14.21 -46.07 1.26
CA VAL A 431 15.62 -46.31 1.54
C VAL A 431 15.96 -45.72 2.91
N GLY A 432 16.25 -46.59 3.87
CA GLY A 432 16.69 -46.14 5.17
C GLY A 432 18.15 -45.73 5.16
N LEU A 433 18.42 -44.43 5.11
CA LEU A 433 19.68 -43.89 5.64
C LEU A 433 19.57 -43.96 7.17
N LEU A 434 20.43 -44.76 7.78
CA LEU A 434 20.40 -45.00 9.21
C LEU A 434 21.34 -44.03 9.92
N LEU A 435 20.74 -43.10 10.63
CA LEU A 435 21.46 -42.25 11.57
C LEU A 435 21.38 -42.85 12.97
N ASP A 436 22.52 -43.01 13.62
CA ASP A 436 22.56 -43.47 15.01
C ASP A 436 22.54 -42.27 15.96
N TYR A 437 21.35 -41.99 16.55
CA TYR A 437 21.21 -40.96 17.56
C TYR A 437 20.84 -41.56 18.90
N LYS A 438 21.74 -41.41 19.87
CA LYS A 438 21.54 -41.95 21.23
C LYS A 438 21.15 -43.44 21.21
N GLY A 439 21.63 -44.22 20.21
CA GLY A 439 21.34 -45.60 20.05
C GLY A 439 20.02 -45.91 19.28
N GLU A 440 19.33 -44.90 18.76
CA GLU A 440 18.16 -45.09 17.91
C GLU A 440 18.48 -44.77 16.44
N LYS A 441 18.01 -45.62 15.54
CA LYS A 441 18.23 -45.49 14.09
C LYS A 441 17.13 -44.64 13.48
N GLN A 442 17.50 -43.45 13.01
CA GLN A 442 16.62 -42.54 12.27
C GLN A 442 16.49 -43.00 10.80
N LYS A 443 15.26 -43.01 10.26
CA LYS A 443 15.00 -43.43 8.89
C LYS A 443 14.62 -42.22 8.04
N HIS A 444 15.25 -42.12 6.86
CA HIS A 444 14.87 -41.23 5.82
C HIS A 444 14.15 -41.97 4.70
N TYR A 445 13.02 -41.46 4.27
CA TYR A 445 12.22 -41.99 3.18
C TYR A 445 12.34 -41.03 2.00
N PHE A 446 12.71 -41.56 0.84
CA PHE A 446 12.90 -40.79 -0.37
C PHE A 446 11.86 -41.15 -1.42
N ALA A 447 11.38 -40.16 -2.15
CA ALA A 447 10.67 -40.32 -3.41
C ALA A 447 11.33 -39.41 -4.45
N PHE A 448 11.49 -39.94 -5.66
CA PHE A 448 12.12 -39.25 -6.78
C PHE A 448 11.18 -39.31 -7.98
N GLY A 449 11.13 -38.19 -8.73
CA GLY A 449 10.49 -38.12 -10.04
C GLY A 449 11.49 -37.54 -11.05
N ALA A 450 11.34 -37.86 -12.34
CA ALA A 450 12.13 -37.27 -13.41
C ALA A 450 11.24 -37.02 -14.63
N TYR A 451 11.36 -35.85 -15.25
CA TYR A 451 10.63 -35.47 -16.46
C TYR A 451 11.39 -34.38 -17.22
N PRO A 452 11.16 -34.24 -18.55
CA PRO A 452 11.75 -33.16 -19.32
C PRO A 452 11.35 -31.79 -18.77
N SER A 453 12.25 -30.83 -18.79
CA SER A 453 11.91 -29.44 -18.50
C SER A 453 11.00 -28.89 -19.60
N SER A 454 9.96 -28.14 -19.21
CA SER A 454 9.11 -27.45 -20.16
C SER A 454 9.65 -26.09 -20.58
N TYR A 455 10.70 -25.60 -19.94
CA TYR A 455 11.40 -24.38 -20.32
C TYR A 455 12.49 -24.63 -21.36
N ASP A 456 13.14 -25.82 -21.32
CA ASP A 456 14.20 -26.19 -22.22
C ASP A 456 14.25 -27.71 -22.39
N ASP A 457 13.93 -28.20 -23.60
CA ASP A 457 13.87 -29.63 -23.93
C ASP A 457 15.23 -30.36 -23.77
N SER A 458 16.34 -29.64 -23.66
CA SER A 458 17.67 -30.22 -23.42
C SER A 458 17.93 -30.54 -21.95
N HIS A 459 17.06 -30.11 -21.02
CA HIS A 459 17.20 -30.28 -19.59
C HIS A 459 16.18 -31.26 -19.02
N MET A 460 16.59 -31.96 -17.96
CA MET A 460 15.72 -32.81 -17.16
C MET A 460 15.51 -32.18 -15.79
N VAL A 461 14.28 -32.27 -15.30
CA VAL A 461 13.92 -31.92 -13.93
C VAL A 461 13.87 -33.18 -13.08
N TYR A 462 14.60 -33.17 -11.98
CA TYR A 462 14.55 -34.20 -10.95
C TYR A 462 13.87 -33.66 -9.70
N GLU A 463 12.72 -34.21 -9.39
CA GLU A 463 11.98 -33.90 -8.16
C GLU A 463 12.37 -34.83 -7.05
N VAL A 464 12.68 -34.30 -5.88
CA VAL A 464 13.05 -35.09 -4.70
C VAL A 464 12.21 -34.68 -3.50
N TYR A 465 11.56 -35.66 -2.91
CA TYR A 465 10.84 -35.53 -1.65
C TYR A 465 11.47 -36.42 -0.60
N ILE A 466 11.76 -35.87 0.57
CA ILE A 466 12.39 -36.57 1.69
C ILE A 466 11.49 -36.40 2.91
N LYS A 467 11.21 -37.54 3.56
CA LYS A 467 10.54 -37.57 4.85
C LYS A 467 11.42 -38.29 5.88
N THR A 468 11.58 -37.67 7.05
CA THR A 468 12.39 -38.23 8.13
C THR A 468 11.57 -38.43 9.40
N THR A 469 12.01 -39.31 10.28
CA THR A 469 11.37 -39.54 11.59
C THR A 469 11.66 -38.41 12.58
N GLU A 470 12.77 -37.70 12.40
CA GLU A 470 13.14 -36.53 13.21
C GLU A 470 13.35 -35.29 12.34
N ARG A 471 13.39 -34.12 12.96
CA ARG A 471 13.58 -32.85 12.26
C ARG A 471 14.97 -32.73 11.66
N PHE A 472 15.07 -32.20 10.44
CA PHE A 472 16.33 -31.86 9.78
C PHE A 472 17.13 -30.86 10.62
N GLY A 473 18.45 -31.08 10.75
CA GLY A 473 19.33 -30.16 11.45
C GLY A 473 19.23 -30.16 12.98
N TYR A 474 18.34 -31.00 13.57
CA TYR A 474 18.16 -31.04 15.02
C TYR A 474 19.19 -31.96 15.72
N ALA A 475 19.71 -31.51 16.85
CA ALA A 475 20.54 -32.30 17.77
C ALA A 475 21.81 -32.93 17.16
N GLY A 476 22.40 -32.29 16.15
CA GLY A 476 23.65 -32.74 15.52
C GLY A 476 23.46 -33.74 14.37
N TYR A 477 22.24 -33.89 13.88
CA TYR A 477 21.89 -34.63 12.68
C TYR A 477 21.86 -33.73 11.50
N PHE A 478 22.61 -34.07 10.48
CA PHE A 478 22.62 -33.32 9.24
C PHE A 478 22.55 -34.32 8.08
N LEU A 479 21.78 -33.94 7.08
CA LEU A 479 21.74 -34.59 5.78
C LEU A 479 22.27 -33.62 4.76
N SER A 480 23.24 -34.04 3.95
CA SER A 480 23.65 -33.31 2.76
C SER A 480 23.12 -33.99 1.51
N VAL A 481 23.00 -33.21 0.44
CA VAL A 481 22.83 -33.67 -0.93
C VAL A 481 23.94 -33.09 -1.78
N GLU A 482 24.50 -33.92 -2.67
CA GLU A 482 25.50 -33.53 -3.66
C GLU A 482 25.00 -33.99 -5.03
N ILE A 483 25.09 -33.10 -6.02
CA ILE A 483 24.89 -33.40 -7.43
C ILE A 483 26.27 -33.79 -8.00
N VAL A 484 26.40 -34.99 -8.51
CA VAL A 484 27.63 -35.52 -9.06
C VAL A 484 27.42 -35.78 -10.55
N GLY A 485 28.27 -35.22 -11.41
CA GLY A 485 28.23 -35.42 -12.87
C GLY A 485 29.35 -34.67 -13.54
N GLU A 486 30.22 -35.38 -14.26
CA GLU A 486 31.31 -34.79 -15.02
C GLU A 486 30.78 -34.13 -16.31
N GLY A 487 31.12 -32.88 -16.56
CA GLY A 487 30.69 -32.17 -17.77
C GLY A 487 29.20 -31.79 -17.79
N VAL A 488 28.52 -31.82 -16.65
CA VAL A 488 27.08 -31.52 -16.54
C VAL A 488 26.86 -30.23 -15.75
N GLU A 489 26.08 -29.32 -16.30
CA GLU A 489 25.54 -28.17 -15.56
C GLU A 489 24.25 -28.56 -14.86
N ALA A 490 24.08 -28.09 -13.62
CA ALA A 490 22.87 -28.37 -12.87
C ALA A 490 22.55 -27.25 -11.88
N ASP A 491 21.27 -26.92 -11.78
CA ASP A 491 20.71 -25.96 -10.83
C ASP A 491 19.90 -26.68 -9.77
N PHE A 492 20.16 -26.36 -8.51
CA PHE A 492 19.43 -26.87 -7.36
C PHE A 492 18.52 -25.81 -6.77
N TYR A 493 17.26 -26.16 -6.51
CA TYR A 493 16.25 -25.29 -5.92
C TYR A 493 15.60 -25.98 -4.74
N ALA A 494 15.76 -25.45 -3.52
CA ALA A 494 14.97 -25.90 -2.36
C ALA A 494 13.54 -25.39 -2.52
N VAL A 495 12.56 -26.31 -2.48
CA VAL A 495 11.14 -25.97 -2.53
C VAL A 495 10.60 -25.80 -1.12
N THR A 496 11.02 -26.64 -0.18
CA THR A 496 10.65 -26.52 1.23
C THR A 496 11.91 -26.54 2.10
N GLY A 497 12.03 -25.55 2.99
CA GLY A 497 13.20 -25.38 3.85
C GLY A 497 14.30 -24.56 3.21
N SER A 498 15.48 -24.60 3.77
CA SER A 498 16.66 -23.84 3.34
C SER A 498 17.92 -24.71 3.25
N ILE A 499 18.95 -24.16 2.67
CA ILE A 499 20.26 -24.82 2.55
C ILE A 499 21.33 -24.06 3.30
N GLN A 500 22.44 -24.71 3.62
CA GLN A 500 23.56 -24.09 4.34
C GLN A 500 24.85 -24.91 4.22
N SER A 501 26.00 -24.27 4.30
CA SER A 501 27.25 -25.00 4.55
C SER A 501 27.38 -25.41 6.01
N LYS A 502 28.18 -26.45 6.26
CA LYS A 502 28.63 -26.84 7.60
C LYS A 502 30.11 -27.29 7.50
N PRO A 503 31.02 -26.34 7.43
CA PRO A 503 32.42 -26.65 7.20
C PRO A 503 33.05 -27.61 8.20
N SER A 504 32.56 -27.65 9.44
CA SER A 504 33.02 -28.59 10.47
C SER A 504 32.60 -30.04 10.21
N TYR A 505 31.66 -30.29 9.28
CA TYR A 505 31.20 -31.61 8.87
C TYR A 505 31.73 -31.98 7.47
N ASN A 506 31.56 -31.07 6.52
CA ASN A 506 32.12 -31.18 5.17
C ASN A 506 32.42 -29.75 4.64
N PRO A 507 33.71 -29.38 4.51
CA PRO A 507 34.10 -28.07 4.06
C PRO A 507 33.91 -27.80 2.56
N ASN A 508 33.62 -28.86 1.77
CA ASN A 508 33.49 -28.76 0.32
C ASN A 508 32.03 -28.43 -0.13
N LEU A 509 31.10 -28.30 0.82
CA LEU A 509 29.70 -28.03 0.50
C LEU A 509 29.41 -26.52 0.61
N THR A 510 28.58 -26.02 -0.29
CA THR A 510 28.24 -24.59 -0.39
C THR A 510 27.11 -24.16 0.55
N ASP A 511 27.09 -22.86 0.92
CA ASP A 511 25.93 -22.22 1.51
C ASP A 511 24.81 -22.02 0.49
N GLY A 512 25.15 -21.97 -0.80
CA GLY A 512 24.26 -21.47 -1.83
C GLY A 512 23.96 -19.97 -1.65
N ASP A 513 22.89 -19.53 -2.25
CA ASP A 513 22.38 -18.16 -2.12
C ASP A 513 20.85 -18.11 -2.06
N ASN A 514 20.30 -16.91 -1.92
CA ASN A 514 18.87 -16.66 -1.80
C ASN A 514 18.18 -16.27 -3.12
N SER A 515 18.85 -16.45 -4.26
CA SER A 515 18.26 -16.17 -5.58
C SER A 515 17.14 -17.17 -5.93
N HIS A 516 16.36 -16.86 -6.97
CA HIS A 516 15.29 -17.72 -7.48
C HIS A 516 14.18 -18.03 -6.48
N CYS A 517 13.88 -17.13 -5.53
CA CYS A 517 12.85 -17.35 -4.51
C CYS A 517 11.55 -16.53 -4.71
N ILE A 518 11.34 -15.97 -5.90
CA ILE A 518 10.09 -15.27 -6.26
C ILE A 518 8.92 -16.27 -6.24
N TYR A 519 7.78 -15.85 -5.71
CA TYR A 519 6.56 -16.65 -5.67
C TYR A 519 5.75 -16.56 -6.97
N SER A 520 5.08 -17.65 -7.33
CA SER A 520 3.99 -17.67 -8.30
C SER A 520 2.68 -17.18 -7.58
N PRO A 521 1.85 -16.34 -8.22
CA PRO A 521 1.90 -15.87 -9.59
C PRO A 521 2.71 -14.57 -9.81
N GLY A 522 3.42 -14.04 -8.82
CA GLY A 522 4.31 -12.88 -8.99
C GLY A 522 5.39 -13.09 -10.05
N SER A 523 5.83 -14.35 -10.24
CA SER A 523 6.75 -14.76 -11.30
C SER A 523 6.17 -14.66 -12.71
N ALA A 524 4.83 -14.57 -12.91
CA ALA A 524 4.20 -14.50 -14.22
C ALA A 524 4.57 -13.20 -14.97
N PRO A 525 4.72 -13.26 -16.31
CA PRO A 525 5.09 -12.08 -17.12
C PRO A 525 4.09 -10.93 -17.04
N ALA A 526 2.78 -11.23 -17.09
CA ALA A 526 1.69 -10.26 -17.08
C ALA A 526 1.38 -9.66 -15.70
N VAL A 527 1.93 -10.23 -14.63
CA VAL A 527 1.67 -9.81 -13.24
C VAL A 527 2.74 -8.83 -12.78
N ILE A 528 2.32 -7.77 -12.11
CA ILE A 528 3.21 -6.83 -11.42
C ILE A 528 3.67 -7.49 -10.10
N CYS A 529 4.95 -7.82 -9.99
CA CYS A 529 5.55 -8.45 -8.82
C CYS A 529 6.12 -7.40 -7.87
N VAL A 530 5.73 -7.46 -6.60
CA VAL A 530 6.08 -6.44 -5.60
C VAL A 530 6.95 -7.02 -4.51
N GLY A 531 8.17 -6.49 -4.38
CA GLY A 531 9.06 -6.72 -3.24
C GLY A 531 8.90 -5.66 -2.14
N SER A 532 9.68 -5.79 -1.08
CA SER A 532 9.56 -4.94 0.11
C SER A 532 10.82 -4.13 0.40
N THR A 533 10.65 -2.84 0.70
CA THR A 533 11.62 -2.00 1.39
C THR A 533 11.38 -1.95 2.89
N ALA A 534 12.40 -1.59 3.65
CA ALA A 534 12.34 -1.43 5.11
C ALA A 534 12.55 0.04 5.51
N TYR A 535 11.75 0.55 6.43
CA TYR A 535 11.89 1.91 6.97
C TYR A 535 11.84 1.97 8.48
N ARG A 536 10.91 1.23 9.08
CA ARG A 536 10.68 1.30 10.52
C ARG A 536 11.20 0.06 11.23
N LYS A 537 12.03 0.28 12.26
CA LYS A 537 12.55 -0.81 13.09
C LYS A 537 11.70 -1.15 14.32
N GLY A 538 10.71 -0.32 14.64
CA GLY A 538 9.83 -0.53 15.79
C GLY A 538 8.80 0.57 15.91
N LEU A 539 7.81 0.34 16.76
CA LEU A 539 6.69 1.23 17.03
C LEU A 539 6.22 1.06 18.49
N TYR A 540 5.33 1.94 18.92
CA TYR A 540 4.68 1.82 20.21
C TYR A 540 3.28 1.22 20.01
N ASN A 541 2.98 0.13 20.74
CA ASN A 541 1.66 -0.49 20.69
C ASN A 541 0.64 0.30 21.54
N HIS A 542 -0.62 -0.14 21.52
CA HIS A 542 -1.74 0.50 22.24
C HIS A 542 -1.52 0.62 23.76
N GLU A 543 -0.64 -0.20 24.35
CA GLU A 543 -0.25 -0.14 25.77
C GLU A 543 0.91 0.85 26.01
N GLY A 544 1.46 1.47 24.96
CA GLY A 544 2.64 2.32 25.01
C GLY A 544 3.95 1.56 25.15
N LYS A 545 3.95 0.24 24.90
CA LYS A 545 5.15 -0.60 24.90
C LYS A 545 5.85 -0.49 23.55
N HIS A 546 7.16 -0.24 23.57
CA HIS A 546 7.97 -0.25 22.36
C HIS A 546 8.21 -1.69 21.89
N VAL A 547 7.71 -2.02 20.71
CA VAL A 547 7.94 -3.30 20.03
C VAL A 547 8.88 -3.08 18.86
N VAL A 548 9.81 -4.02 18.63
CA VAL A 548 10.89 -3.89 17.65
C VAL A 548 10.85 -5.06 16.69
N SER A 549 10.89 -4.73 15.40
CA SER A 549 11.03 -5.67 14.30
C SER A 549 11.99 -5.07 13.27
N ASN A 550 13.22 -5.57 13.23
CA ASN A 550 14.28 -4.99 12.39
C ASN A 550 14.57 -5.91 11.19
N TRP A 551 14.12 -5.51 10.02
CA TRP A 551 14.29 -6.24 8.77
C TRP A 551 15.12 -5.50 7.71
N GLY A 552 15.73 -4.38 8.05
CA GLY A 552 16.59 -3.59 7.18
C GLY A 552 16.74 -2.15 7.65
N GLU A 553 17.54 -1.38 6.93
CA GLU A 553 17.69 0.06 7.11
C GLU A 553 16.75 0.83 6.15
N ASN A 554 16.64 2.13 6.35
CA ASN A 554 15.74 2.96 5.55
C ASN A 554 16.06 2.90 4.04
N GLY A 555 15.10 2.44 3.24
CA GLY A 555 15.19 2.31 1.79
C GLY A 555 15.96 1.08 1.30
N GLU A 556 16.47 0.23 2.20
CA GLU A 556 17.02 -1.06 1.83
C GLU A 556 15.91 -2.07 1.53
N VAL A 557 16.22 -3.06 0.70
CA VAL A 557 15.37 -4.25 0.54
C VAL A 557 15.21 -4.93 1.89
N ALA A 558 13.97 -5.19 2.31
CA ALA A 558 13.72 -5.94 3.52
C ALA A 558 14.30 -7.35 3.40
N ARG A 559 15.05 -7.81 4.40
CA ARG A 559 15.78 -9.09 4.33
C ARG A 559 14.90 -10.30 4.01
N PHE A 560 13.60 -10.24 4.31
CA PHE A 560 12.67 -11.30 3.95
C PHE A 560 12.22 -11.23 2.48
N SER A 561 12.29 -10.05 1.83
CA SER A 561 11.77 -9.89 0.47
C SER A 561 12.44 -10.85 -0.49
N SER A 562 11.65 -11.69 -1.13
CA SER A 562 12.13 -12.62 -2.15
C SER A 562 12.74 -11.90 -3.33
N VAL A 563 13.74 -12.52 -3.94
CA VAL A 563 14.52 -11.97 -5.05
C VAL A 563 14.54 -12.93 -6.23
N GLY A 564 14.72 -12.37 -7.43
CA GLY A 564 14.86 -13.11 -8.66
C GLY A 564 16.27 -13.69 -8.87
N PRO A 565 16.55 -14.11 -10.10
CA PRO A 565 15.65 -14.13 -11.26
C PRO A 565 14.57 -15.21 -11.16
N THR A 566 13.64 -15.22 -12.12
CA THR A 566 12.81 -16.42 -12.35
C THR A 566 13.63 -17.54 -12.98
N VAL A 567 13.09 -18.77 -12.98
CA VAL A 567 13.77 -19.95 -13.59
C VAL A 567 14.15 -19.71 -15.05
N ASP A 568 13.31 -18.98 -15.79
CA ASP A 568 13.56 -18.61 -17.20
C ASP A 568 14.36 -17.31 -17.34
N GLY A 569 15.02 -16.83 -16.26
CA GLY A 569 15.98 -15.74 -16.28
C GLY A 569 15.40 -14.33 -16.30
N ARG A 570 14.07 -14.15 -16.16
CA ARG A 570 13.46 -12.82 -16.10
C ARG A 570 13.74 -12.13 -14.76
N ILE A 571 13.96 -10.83 -14.84
CA ILE A 571 14.15 -9.99 -13.64
C ILE A 571 12.82 -9.84 -12.92
N LYS A 572 12.81 -10.16 -11.63
CA LYS A 572 11.74 -9.91 -10.66
C LYS A 572 12.40 -9.60 -9.30
N PRO A 573 11.74 -8.84 -8.40
CA PRO A 573 10.43 -8.18 -8.55
C PRO A 573 10.45 -7.07 -9.59
N ASP A 574 9.27 -6.56 -10.00
CA ASP A 574 9.18 -5.40 -10.89
C ASP A 574 9.44 -4.08 -10.13
N VAL A 575 8.96 -3.99 -8.89
CA VAL A 575 8.97 -2.76 -8.08
C VAL A 575 8.98 -3.08 -6.59
N LEU A 576 9.41 -2.14 -5.76
CA LEU A 576 9.35 -2.21 -4.30
C LEU A 576 8.39 -1.18 -3.71
N ALA A 577 7.85 -1.50 -2.53
CA ALA A 577 7.19 -0.54 -1.63
C ALA A 577 7.48 -0.91 -0.17
N ASN A 578 7.16 -0.02 0.78
CA ASN A 578 7.34 -0.33 2.20
C ASN A 578 6.49 -1.54 2.62
N GLY A 579 7.11 -2.54 3.23
CA GLY A 579 6.42 -3.74 3.75
C GLY A 579 6.84 -4.10 5.18
N VAL A 580 7.46 -3.17 5.92
CA VAL A 580 7.89 -3.43 7.29
C VAL A 580 7.13 -2.55 8.27
N ASN A 581 6.47 -3.19 9.24
CA ASN A 581 5.69 -2.55 10.28
C ASN A 581 4.60 -1.60 9.71
N VAL A 582 3.84 -2.09 8.75
CA VAL A 582 2.72 -1.38 8.15
C VAL A 582 1.48 -1.54 9.03
N ILE A 583 0.83 -0.42 9.36
CA ILE A 583 -0.34 -0.41 10.25
C ILE A 583 -1.61 -0.35 9.40
N SER A 584 -2.58 -1.23 9.69
CA SER A 584 -3.88 -1.25 9.01
C SER A 584 -4.98 -1.84 9.89
N SER A 585 -6.22 -1.82 9.39
CA SER A 585 -7.34 -2.53 10.02
C SER A 585 -7.05 -4.03 10.16
N TYR A 586 -7.56 -4.64 11.23
CA TYR A 586 -7.41 -6.08 11.46
C TYR A 586 -8.74 -6.72 11.83
N SER A 587 -8.86 -8.05 11.69
CA SER A 587 -10.10 -8.74 11.96
C SER A 587 -10.48 -8.71 13.44
N SER A 588 -11.65 -8.13 13.75
CA SER A 588 -12.21 -8.15 15.10
C SER A 588 -12.61 -9.55 15.53
N TYR A 589 -13.02 -10.41 14.59
CA TYR A 589 -13.38 -11.81 14.83
C TYR A 589 -12.17 -12.66 15.17
N TYR A 590 -11.07 -12.51 14.43
CA TYR A 590 -9.80 -13.14 14.77
C TYR A 590 -9.32 -12.74 16.17
N HIS A 591 -9.39 -11.45 16.46
CA HIS A 591 -8.93 -10.91 17.74
C HIS A 591 -9.77 -11.39 18.93
N GLU A 592 -11.07 -11.56 18.77
CA GLU A 592 -11.94 -12.13 19.81
C GLU A 592 -11.58 -13.59 20.14
N GLU A 593 -11.21 -14.39 19.14
CA GLU A 593 -10.74 -15.78 19.33
C GLU A 593 -9.30 -15.86 19.86
N HIS A 594 -8.47 -14.82 19.58
CA HIS A 594 -7.05 -14.77 19.96
C HIS A 594 -6.71 -13.55 20.81
N PRO A 595 -7.36 -13.34 21.97
CA PRO A 595 -7.27 -12.08 22.73
C PRO A 595 -5.88 -11.81 23.32
N THR A 596 -4.96 -12.78 23.30
CA THR A 596 -3.57 -12.62 23.77
C THR A 596 -2.59 -12.23 22.67
N GLU A 597 -3.02 -12.24 21.40
CA GLU A 597 -2.20 -11.88 20.24
C GLU A 597 -2.32 -10.38 19.90
N ASN A 598 -2.13 -9.52 20.90
CA ASN A 598 -2.34 -8.07 20.81
C ASN A 598 -1.05 -7.24 20.90
N THR A 599 0.11 -7.90 20.88
CA THR A 599 1.42 -7.23 21.05
C THR A 599 1.67 -6.16 19.98
N TRP A 600 1.17 -6.39 18.77
CA TRP A 600 1.34 -5.50 17.61
C TRP A 600 0.10 -4.66 17.30
N ASP A 601 -0.90 -4.64 18.20
CA ASP A 601 -2.04 -3.74 18.09
C ASP A 601 -1.63 -2.31 18.45
N ILE A 602 -1.90 -1.37 17.56
CA ILE A 602 -1.48 0.02 17.69
C ILE A 602 -2.60 0.89 18.24
N ALA A 603 -3.82 0.60 17.82
CA ALA A 603 -5.01 1.33 18.21
C ALA A 603 -6.25 0.43 18.12
N TYR A 604 -7.36 0.94 18.63
CA TYR A 604 -8.68 0.34 18.48
C TYR A 604 -9.71 1.40 18.13
N SER A 605 -10.69 1.03 17.34
CA SER A 605 -11.87 1.85 17.04
C SER A 605 -13.13 1.10 17.46
N ASP A 606 -14.11 1.83 18.02
CA ASP A 606 -15.39 1.26 18.39
C ASP A 606 -16.45 1.61 17.33
N TYR A 607 -17.22 0.61 16.87
CA TYR A 607 -18.34 0.81 15.96
C TYR A 607 -19.47 -0.18 16.27
N GLY A 608 -20.70 0.35 16.51
CA GLY A 608 -21.79 -0.46 17.05
C GLY A 608 -21.40 -1.06 18.40
N ASP A 609 -21.61 -2.34 18.57
CA ASP A 609 -21.30 -3.07 19.81
C ASP A 609 -19.95 -3.82 19.73
N ARG A 610 -19.12 -3.55 18.71
CA ARG A 610 -17.87 -4.25 18.42
C ARG A 610 -16.68 -3.32 18.44
N ARG A 611 -15.53 -3.85 18.88
CA ARG A 611 -14.25 -3.17 18.90
C ARG A 611 -13.32 -3.74 17.83
N TYR A 612 -12.76 -2.88 17.00
CA TYR A 612 -11.96 -3.22 15.82
C TYR A 612 -10.50 -2.85 16.05
N PRO A 613 -9.57 -3.81 15.94
CA PRO A 613 -8.14 -3.56 16.12
C PRO A 613 -7.50 -2.94 14.88
N TRP A 614 -6.45 -2.16 15.12
CA TRP A 614 -5.51 -1.67 14.12
C TRP A 614 -4.15 -2.27 14.45
N HIS A 615 -3.68 -3.12 13.56
CA HIS A 615 -2.54 -4.00 13.79
C HIS A 615 -1.38 -3.62 12.89
N SER A 616 -0.14 -3.91 13.31
CA SER A 616 1.07 -3.73 12.53
C SER A 616 1.59 -5.06 12.05
N GLU A 617 1.75 -5.21 10.74
CA GLU A 617 2.31 -6.40 10.12
C GLU A 617 3.50 -6.09 9.22
N LEU A 618 4.17 -7.15 8.76
CA LEU A 618 5.30 -7.08 7.83
C LEU A 618 5.24 -8.22 6.81
N GLY A 619 5.76 -7.94 5.63
CA GLY A 619 5.82 -8.87 4.51
C GLY A 619 5.67 -8.16 3.17
N THR A 620 6.01 -8.82 2.09
CA THR A 620 5.67 -8.38 0.74
C THR A 620 4.15 -8.32 0.54
N SER A 621 3.40 -9.04 1.38
CA SER A 621 1.94 -8.93 1.50
C SER A 621 1.45 -7.53 1.85
N MET A 622 2.26 -6.72 2.56
CA MET A 622 1.92 -5.34 2.94
C MET A 622 2.36 -4.34 1.87
N SER A 623 3.44 -4.64 1.12
CA SER A 623 3.90 -3.82 0.00
C SER A 623 2.95 -3.90 -1.21
N THR A 624 2.42 -5.09 -1.47
CA THR A 624 1.55 -5.38 -2.62
C THR A 624 0.29 -4.50 -2.65
N PRO A 625 -0.50 -4.39 -1.57
CA PRO A 625 -1.69 -3.53 -1.56
C PRO A 625 -1.36 -2.03 -1.64
N ILE A 626 -0.16 -1.60 -1.22
CA ILE A 626 0.29 -0.22 -1.42
C ILE A 626 0.45 0.07 -2.93
N VAL A 627 1.16 -0.81 -3.64
CA VAL A 627 1.36 -0.68 -5.09
C VAL A 627 0.02 -0.79 -5.82
N SER A 628 -0.84 -1.73 -5.43
CA SER A 628 -2.19 -1.89 -5.99
C SER A 628 -3.03 -0.62 -5.82
N GLY A 629 -3.00 -0.02 -4.63
CA GLY A 629 -3.67 1.24 -4.36
C GLY A 629 -3.14 2.39 -5.22
N ILE A 630 -1.80 2.53 -5.35
CA ILE A 630 -1.18 3.56 -6.19
C ILE A 630 -1.58 3.39 -7.66
N ILE A 631 -1.57 2.15 -8.18
CA ILE A 631 -2.02 1.85 -9.54
C ILE A 631 -3.51 2.20 -9.70
N ALA A 632 -4.35 2.00 -8.68
CA ALA A 632 -5.75 2.42 -8.72
C ALA A 632 -5.88 3.96 -8.85
N LEU A 633 -5.02 4.74 -8.17
CA LEU A 633 -4.99 6.20 -8.35
C LEU A 633 -4.56 6.58 -9.79
N TRP A 634 -3.62 5.84 -10.37
CA TRP A 634 -3.19 6.05 -11.76
C TRP A 634 -4.28 5.66 -12.77
N LEU A 635 -5.03 4.57 -12.51
CA LEU A 635 -6.17 4.16 -13.33
C LEU A 635 -7.36 5.12 -13.24
N GLU A 636 -7.56 5.80 -12.12
CA GLU A 636 -8.54 6.91 -12.03
C GLU A 636 -8.20 8.02 -13.02
N ALA A 637 -6.92 8.32 -13.21
CA ALA A 637 -6.45 9.32 -14.17
C ALA A 637 -6.38 8.79 -15.60
N CYS A 638 -5.92 7.56 -15.78
CA CYS A 638 -5.64 6.91 -17.07
C CYS A 638 -6.25 5.50 -17.09
N PRO A 639 -7.56 5.35 -17.37
CA PRO A 639 -8.32 4.11 -17.15
C PRO A 639 -7.91 2.92 -18.03
N ASN A 640 -7.10 3.10 -19.05
CA ASN A 640 -6.71 2.08 -20.01
C ASN A 640 -5.24 1.65 -19.91
N LEU A 641 -4.56 1.94 -18.79
CA LEU A 641 -3.18 1.49 -18.59
C LEU A 641 -3.10 -0.04 -18.63
N THR A 642 -2.03 -0.53 -19.22
CA THR A 642 -1.63 -1.95 -19.22
C THR A 642 -0.54 -2.19 -18.19
N ALA A 643 -0.24 -3.46 -17.88
CA ALA A 643 0.89 -3.80 -17.03
C ALA A 643 2.23 -3.29 -17.61
N ASP A 644 2.39 -3.29 -18.93
CA ASP A 644 3.62 -2.80 -19.57
C ASP A 644 3.73 -1.27 -19.50
N ASP A 645 2.62 -0.52 -19.66
CA ASP A 645 2.62 0.93 -19.40
C ASP A 645 3.05 1.24 -17.96
N ILE A 646 2.56 0.47 -16.99
CA ILE A 646 2.94 0.64 -15.59
C ILE A 646 4.42 0.32 -15.35
N LYS A 647 4.97 -0.73 -15.98
CA LYS A 647 6.41 -1.04 -15.92
C LYS A 647 7.25 0.07 -16.55
N ASP A 648 6.78 0.71 -17.62
CA ASP A 648 7.44 1.90 -18.19
C ASP A 648 7.43 3.08 -17.19
N VAL A 649 6.30 3.31 -16.50
CA VAL A 649 6.25 4.31 -15.41
C VAL A 649 7.28 3.98 -14.34
N PHE A 650 7.42 2.71 -13.90
CA PHE A 650 8.44 2.31 -12.93
C PHE A 650 9.84 2.62 -13.42
N ALA A 651 10.14 2.27 -14.67
CA ALA A 651 11.45 2.52 -15.28
C ALA A 651 11.87 3.99 -15.23
N LYS A 652 10.90 4.90 -15.38
CA LYS A 652 11.11 6.35 -15.47
C LYS A 652 11.04 7.07 -14.12
N THR A 653 10.29 6.55 -13.15
CA THR A 653 9.89 7.34 -11.99
C THR A 653 10.27 6.75 -10.63
N CYS A 654 10.57 5.46 -10.53
CA CYS A 654 10.93 4.81 -9.28
C CYS A 654 12.15 5.44 -8.60
N ILE A 655 12.15 5.43 -7.28
CA ILE A 655 13.26 5.88 -6.43
C ILE A 655 14.32 4.78 -6.41
N ARG A 656 15.53 5.11 -6.82
CA ARG A 656 16.70 4.22 -6.80
C ARG A 656 17.54 4.53 -5.59
N HIS A 657 17.48 3.69 -4.57
CA HIS A 657 18.17 3.93 -3.29
C HIS A 657 19.68 3.64 -3.36
N ASP A 658 20.08 2.67 -4.16
CA ASP A 658 21.49 2.35 -4.39
C ASP A 658 21.88 2.67 -5.84
N LEU A 659 22.53 3.81 -6.02
CA LEU A 659 22.97 4.28 -7.35
C LEU A 659 24.23 3.55 -7.87
N SER A 660 24.81 2.65 -7.11
CA SER A 660 25.90 1.78 -7.56
C SER A 660 25.42 0.56 -8.34
N LEU A 661 24.10 0.28 -8.29
CA LEU A 661 23.47 -0.83 -8.96
C LEU A 661 22.87 -0.39 -10.32
N GLU A 662 22.87 -1.33 -11.26
CA GLU A 662 22.07 -1.21 -12.48
C GLU A 662 20.60 -1.53 -12.19
N TYR A 663 19.69 -0.87 -12.92
CA TYR A 663 18.24 -1.06 -12.80
C TYR A 663 17.62 -1.34 -14.18
N PRO A 664 16.70 -2.35 -14.29
CA PRO A 664 16.19 -3.16 -13.19
C PRO A 664 17.18 -4.24 -12.76
N ASN A 665 17.04 -4.74 -11.52
CA ASN A 665 17.79 -5.88 -11.01
C ASN A 665 16.94 -6.81 -10.13
N ASN A 666 17.45 -8.00 -9.84
CA ASN A 666 16.70 -9.06 -9.17
C ASN A 666 16.36 -8.79 -7.70
N SER A 667 16.87 -7.73 -7.09
CA SER A 667 16.56 -7.37 -5.70
C SER A 667 15.62 -6.16 -5.59
N TYR A 668 15.84 -5.15 -6.44
CA TYR A 668 15.09 -3.88 -6.39
C TYR A 668 14.07 -3.72 -7.51
N GLY A 669 14.07 -4.59 -8.54
CA GLY A 669 13.34 -4.31 -9.76
C GLY A 669 13.75 -2.97 -10.34
N TRP A 670 12.80 -2.11 -10.68
CA TRP A 670 13.04 -0.73 -11.11
C TRP A 670 13.33 0.25 -9.96
N GLY A 671 13.18 -0.19 -8.70
CA GLY A 671 13.33 0.62 -7.49
C GLY A 671 12.04 0.72 -6.68
N GLU A 672 11.96 1.68 -5.77
CA GLU A 672 10.78 1.90 -4.93
C GLU A 672 9.78 2.83 -5.65
N ILE A 673 8.50 2.48 -5.61
CA ILE A 673 7.43 3.22 -6.28
C ILE A 673 7.31 4.66 -5.75
N ASP A 674 7.18 5.61 -6.67
CA ASP A 674 6.87 7.03 -6.40
C ASP A 674 5.50 7.36 -7.01
N ALA A 675 4.47 7.39 -6.19
CA ALA A 675 3.09 7.59 -6.64
C ALA A 675 2.91 8.92 -7.39
N TYR A 676 3.51 9.98 -6.85
CA TYR A 676 3.35 11.34 -7.39
C TYR A 676 4.09 11.53 -8.71
N ARG A 677 5.37 11.11 -8.78
CA ARG A 677 6.12 11.20 -10.04
C ARG A 677 5.52 10.32 -11.11
N GLY A 678 5.05 9.11 -10.74
CA GLY A 678 4.35 8.23 -11.69
C GLY A 678 3.13 8.90 -12.29
N LEU A 679 2.30 9.56 -11.48
CA LEU A 679 1.12 10.26 -11.99
C LEU A 679 1.49 11.48 -12.83
N LEU A 680 2.49 12.27 -12.43
CA LEU A 680 2.99 13.40 -13.24
C LEU A 680 3.47 12.94 -14.62
N TYR A 681 4.23 11.82 -14.67
CA TYR A 681 4.70 11.22 -15.92
C TYR A 681 3.52 10.80 -16.82
N LEU A 682 2.55 10.07 -16.28
CA LEU A 682 1.36 9.62 -17.01
C LEU A 682 0.52 10.76 -17.59
N LEU A 683 0.47 11.90 -16.89
CA LEU A 683 -0.27 13.08 -17.33
C LEU A 683 0.57 14.02 -18.22
N GLY A 684 1.84 13.71 -18.48
CA GLY A 684 2.77 14.58 -19.21
C GLY A 684 3.03 15.91 -18.49
N LEU A 685 2.96 15.92 -17.16
CA LEU A 685 3.15 17.09 -16.30
C LEU A 685 4.53 17.11 -15.63
N ASP A 686 5.30 16.08 -15.86
CA ASP A 686 6.60 15.90 -15.21
C ASP A 686 7.66 16.90 -15.64
N GLY A 687 7.42 17.76 -16.65
CA GLY A 687 8.30 18.88 -17.03
C GLY A 687 9.80 18.54 -17.00
N ILE A 688 10.12 17.29 -16.79
CA ILE A 688 11.45 16.72 -16.73
C ILE A 688 11.84 16.53 -18.20
N GLU A 689 12.43 17.56 -18.79
CA GLU A 689 13.50 17.27 -19.73
C GLU A 689 14.30 16.13 -19.09
N GLU A 690 14.48 15.03 -19.80
CA GLU A 690 15.33 13.92 -19.40
C GLU A 690 16.52 14.50 -18.64
N ILE A 691 16.55 14.38 -17.31
CA ILE A 691 17.81 14.51 -16.60
C ILE A 691 18.55 13.25 -17.01
N THR A 692 19.12 13.27 -18.19
CA THR A 692 20.20 12.40 -18.54
C THR A 692 21.16 12.54 -17.36
N GLN A 693 21.43 11.43 -16.67
CA GLN A 693 22.49 11.35 -15.67
C GLN A 693 23.83 11.45 -16.41
N GLU A 694 24.01 12.49 -17.19
CA GLU A 694 25.33 12.88 -17.61
C GLU A 694 25.97 13.50 -16.38
N GLN A 695 26.81 12.72 -15.71
CA GLN A 695 27.78 13.29 -14.81
C GLN A 695 28.49 14.40 -15.59
N PRO A 696 28.63 15.60 -15.02
CA PRO A 696 29.29 16.68 -15.72
C PRO A 696 30.72 16.25 -16.07
N GLN A 697 30.97 15.94 -17.33
CA GLN A 697 32.23 15.34 -17.80
C GLN A 697 33.45 16.24 -17.59
N ARG A 698 33.21 17.55 -17.27
CA ARG A 698 34.25 18.57 -17.11
C ARG A 698 34.28 19.22 -15.74
N VAL A 699 33.55 18.64 -14.77
CA VAL A 699 33.51 19.17 -13.40
C VAL A 699 33.81 18.05 -12.42
N GLY A 700 34.89 18.19 -11.67
CA GLY A 700 35.15 17.36 -10.48
C GLY A 700 34.33 17.89 -9.31
N ILE A 701 33.49 17.04 -8.70
CA ILE A 701 32.70 17.38 -7.52
C ILE A 701 33.15 16.46 -6.39
N ALA A 702 33.63 17.04 -5.30
CA ALA A 702 34.07 16.30 -4.13
C ALA A 702 33.45 16.90 -2.86
N MET A 703 33.20 16.04 -1.88
CA MET A 703 32.75 16.48 -0.56
C MET A 703 33.88 16.34 0.44
N LYS A 704 34.24 17.41 1.11
CA LYS A 704 35.27 17.45 2.13
C LYS A 704 34.90 18.42 3.23
N ASP A 705 35.07 18.02 4.50
CA ASP A 705 34.94 18.89 5.68
C ASP A 705 33.64 19.75 5.68
N GLN A 706 32.49 19.19 5.34
CA GLN A 706 31.20 19.87 5.26
C GLN A 706 31.11 20.94 4.16
N GLN A 707 31.96 20.83 3.14
CA GLN A 707 31.93 21.65 1.92
C GLN A 707 31.83 20.75 0.69
N ILE A 708 31.16 21.26 -0.33
CA ILE A 708 31.12 20.68 -1.67
C ILE A 708 32.10 21.45 -2.52
N ASP A 709 33.19 20.82 -2.91
CA ASP A 709 34.22 21.42 -3.74
C ASP A 709 33.97 21.12 -5.21
N PHE A 710 34.04 22.15 -6.04
CA PHE A 710 33.92 22.09 -7.49
C PHE A 710 35.27 22.42 -8.13
N THR A 711 35.73 21.57 -9.03
CA THR A 711 36.93 21.78 -9.83
C THR A 711 36.59 21.67 -11.29
N PHE A 712 36.78 22.73 -12.07
CA PHE A 712 36.49 22.76 -13.49
C PHE A 712 37.76 22.49 -14.29
N ALA A 713 37.65 21.62 -15.31
CA ALA A 713 38.78 21.24 -16.17
C ALA A 713 39.33 22.46 -16.94
N GLU A 714 38.48 23.46 -17.22
CA GLU A 714 38.81 24.72 -17.85
C GLU A 714 38.10 25.88 -17.15
N PRO A 715 38.59 27.13 -17.21
CA PRO A 715 37.86 28.26 -16.64
C PRO A 715 36.47 28.39 -17.25
N LEU A 716 35.48 28.66 -16.40
CA LEU A 716 34.10 28.86 -16.84
C LEU A 716 33.99 29.96 -17.88
N GLN A 717 33.32 29.70 -18.99
CA GLN A 717 33.14 30.67 -20.08
C GLN A 717 31.92 31.58 -19.83
N GLU A 718 31.03 31.21 -18.91
CA GLU A 718 29.88 31.99 -18.46
C GLU A 718 29.63 31.74 -16.95
N SER A 719 28.66 32.40 -16.37
CA SER A 719 28.25 32.14 -14.99
C SER A 719 27.47 30.82 -14.91
N VAL A 720 27.79 29.99 -13.92
CA VAL A 720 27.16 28.72 -13.64
C VAL A 720 26.34 28.81 -12.36
N THR A 721 25.09 28.39 -12.40
CA THR A 721 24.27 28.27 -11.20
C THR A 721 24.42 26.90 -10.57
N VAL A 722 24.76 26.88 -9.29
CA VAL A 722 24.80 25.66 -8.45
C VAL A 722 23.63 25.69 -7.49
N SER A 723 22.77 24.72 -7.55
CA SER A 723 21.62 24.55 -6.65
C SER A 723 21.76 23.26 -5.83
N VAL A 724 21.49 23.33 -4.54
CA VAL A 724 21.47 22.17 -3.65
C VAL A 724 20.03 21.90 -3.21
N PHE A 725 19.59 20.67 -3.38
CA PHE A 725 18.24 20.24 -3.07
C PHE A 725 18.27 19.10 -2.04
N THR A 726 17.26 19.03 -1.19
CA THR A 726 16.97 17.81 -0.41
C THR A 726 16.48 16.70 -1.34
N THR A 727 16.46 15.47 -0.87
CA THR A 727 15.83 14.33 -1.58
C THR A 727 14.33 14.55 -1.85
N ALA A 728 13.68 15.46 -1.13
CA ALA A 728 12.31 15.90 -1.37
C ALA A 728 12.18 17.00 -2.45
N GLY A 729 13.27 17.33 -3.17
CA GLY A 729 13.27 18.36 -4.21
C GLY A 729 13.22 19.80 -3.68
N ILE A 730 13.36 20.03 -2.37
CA ILE A 730 13.38 21.36 -1.77
C ILE A 730 14.77 21.98 -1.99
N LYS A 731 14.82 23.11 -2.69
CA LYS A 731 16.06 23.87 -2.84
C LYS A 731 16.47 24.49 -1.50
N VAL A 732 17.61 24.04 -0.97
CA VAL A 732 18.13 24.47 0.34
C VAL A 732 19.29 25.44 0.22
N GLN A 733 19.95 25.49 -0.94
CA GLN A 733 21.04 26.42 -1.20
C GLN A 733 21.16 26.74 -2.69
N ASN A 734 21.60 27.95 -3.01
CA ASN A 734 21.82 28.38 -4.38
C ASN A 734 23.05 29.29 -4.44
N LEU A 735 23.93 29.09 -5.41
CA LEU A 735 25.16 29.86 -5.61
C LEU A 735 25.37 30.10 -7.10
N SER A 736 25.77 31.28 -7.45
CA SER A 736 26.21 31.61 -8.81
C SER A 736 27.72 31.71 -8.85
N LEU A 737 28.35 30.87 -9.68
CA LEU A 737 29.78 30.86 -9.94
C LEU A 737 30.05 31.82 -11.13
N PRO A 738 30.90 32.81 -10.99
CA PRO A 738 31.15 33.79 -12.07
C PRO A 738 31.99 33.14 -13.18
N GLN A 739 31.95 33.78 -14.36
CA GLN A 739 32.85 33.50 -15.48
C GLN A 739 34.32 33.55 -15.02
N GLY A 740 35.16 32.64 -15.52
CA GLY A 740 36.58 32.54 -15.18
C GLY A 740 36.87 31.67 -13.96
N THR A 741 35.83 31.17 -13.26
CA THR A 741 36.03 30.27 -12.11
C THR A 741 36.63 28.96 -12.54
N THR A 742 37.70 28.52 -11.86
CA THR A 742 38.34 27.21 -12.03
C THR A 742 38.11 26.28 -10.81
N GLN A 743 37.87 26.88 -9.65
CA GLN A 743 37.54 26.14 -8.42
C GLN A 743 36.59 26.99 -7.56
N SER A 744 35.68 26.33 -6.86
CA SER A 744 34.77 26.93 -5.92
C SER A 744 34.29 25.90 -4.89
N SER A 745 33.74 26.40 -3.77
CA SER A 745 33.16 25.52 -2.77
C SER A 745 31.86 26.08 -2.22
N VAL A 746 30.96 25.16 -1.84
CA VAL A 746 29.68 25.46 -1.19
C VAL A 746 29.70 24.89 0.22
N ASN A 747 29.57 25.74 1.23
CA ASN A 747 29.49 25.31 2.61
C ASN A 747 28.08 24.81 2.94
N ILE A 748 27.99 23.56 3.39
CA ILE A 748 26.74 22.90 3.78
C ILE A 748 26.70 22.57 5.28
N SER A 749 27.55 23.18 6.09
CA SER A 749 27.62 22.92 7.54
C SER A 749 26.29 23.14 8.26
N SER A 750 25.49 24.11 7.80
CA SER A 750 24.15 24.41 8.33
C SER A 750 23.06 23.43 7.95
N LEU A 751 23.28 22.56 6.96
CA LEU A 751 22.29 21.58 6.54
C LEU A 751 22.30 20.38 7.49
N PRO A 752 21.17 19.69 7.74
CA PRO A 752 21.12 18.42 8.47
C PRO A 752 21.98 17.33 7.82
N THR A 753 22.33 16.30 8.59
CA THR A 753 22.92 15.07 8.04
C THR A 753 21.91 14.43 7.09
N GLY A 754 22.34 14.05 5.89
CA GLY A 754 21.42 13.49 4.89
C GLY A 754 22.03 13.44 3.47
N VAL A 755 21.22 13.02 2.52
CA VAL A 755 21.55 13.01 1.09
C VAL A 755 20.99 14.27 0.45
N TYR A 756 21.78 14.88 -0.44
CA TYR A 756 21.42 16.10 -1.16
C TYR A 756 21.77 15.93 -2.65
N ALA A 757 20.92 16.47 -3.52
CA ALA A 757 21.21 16.59 -4.93
C ALA A 757 21.85 17.96 -5.20
N VAL A 758 22.98 17.95 -5.85
CA VAL A 758 23.71 19.15 -6.31
C VAL A 758 23.55 19.24 -7.81
N GLN A 759 22.87 20.27 -8.26
CA GLN A 759 22.62 20.52 -9.68
C GLN A 759 23.44 21.71 -10.16
N LEU A 760 24.16 21.55 -11.26
CA LEU A 760 24.83 22.61 -12.00
C LEU A 760 24.03 22.94 -13.25
N HIS A 761 23.77 24.20 -13.49
CA HIS A 761 23.09 24.66 -14.69
C HIS A 761 23.98 25.67 -15.45
N SER A 762 24.30 25.35 -16.70
CA SER A 762 25.13 26.16 -17.61
C SER A 762 24.73 25.85 -19.06
N ARG A 763 24.95 26.80 -19.95
CA ARG A 763 24.88 26.58 -21.41
C ARG A 763 26.18 26.03 -21.97
N GLN A 764 27.25 26.00 -21.19
CA GLN A 764 28.55 25.44 -21.58
C GLN A 764 28.48 23.91 -21.60
N PRO A 765 28.82 23.27 -22.73
CA PRO A 765 28.76 21.80 -22.84
C PRO A 765 29.62 21.07 -21.81
N GLY A 766 29.08 20.00 -21.19
CA GLY A 766 29.78 19.17 -20.22
C GLY A 766 29.86 19.74 -18.79
N ILE A 767 29.17 20.86 -18.52
CA ILE A 767 29.08 21.47 -17.18
C ILE A 767 27.72 21.18 -16.52
N THR A 768 26.64 21.21 -17.30
CA THR A 768 25.30 20.91 -16.78
C THR A 768 25.22 19.45 -16.35
N GLY A 769 24.70 19.22 -15.15
CA GLY A 769 24.52 17.87 -14.60
C GLY A 769 24.10 17.91 -13.14
N SER A 770 23.84 16.75 -12.58
CA SER A 770 23.49 16.59 -11.17
C SER A 770 24.30 15.47 -10.52
N VAL A 771 24.65 15.66 -9.25
CA VAL A 771 25.38 14.68 -8.43
C VAL A 771 24.71 14.57 -7.06
N LEU A 772 24.56 13.35 -6.57
CA LEU A 772 24.15 13.12 -5.19
C LEU A 772 25.36 13.15 -4.26
N ILE A 773 25.22 13.85 -3.15
CA ILE A 773 26.23 13.91 -2.10
C ILE A 773 25.61 13.45 -0.77
N ARG A 774 26.41 12.80 0.06
CA ARG A 774 25.98 12.40 1.40
C ARG A 774 26.74 13.20 2.46
N LYS A 775 26.01 14.08 3.16
CA LYS A 775 26.56 14.75 4.33
C LYS A 775 26.55 13.81 5.52
N GLN A 776 27.74 13.51 6.04
CA GLN A 776 27.93 12.76 7.29
C GLN A 776 28.00 13.71 8.47
N LYS A 777 27.90 13.20 9.72
CA LYS A 777 27.96 13.99 10.94
C LYS A 777 29.27 14.78 11.08
#